data_70e596f8e8e3804e5c4aa877b9b1e493
#
_entry.id   70e596f8e8e3804e5c4aa877b9b1e493
#
_cell.length_a   1.000
_cell.length_b   1.000
_cell.length_c   1.000
_cell.angle_alpha   90.00
_cell.angle_beta   90.00
_cell.angle_gamma   90.00
#
_symmetry.space_group_name_H-M   'P 1'
#
loop_
_entity.id
_entity.type
_entity.pdbx_description
1 polymer ?
#
loop_
_entity_poly.entity_id
_entity_poly.type
_entity_poly.pdbx_seq_one_letter_code
_entity_poly.pdbx_strand_id
1 'polypeptide(L)'
;MGDAVGLGLLERARDAAAREDWEQAFDLLMEAEAGGRLAPAELALLGEVAYPAGHLDVAIEAWERAHAGYLQSGDLVAAAGAGVRVAMHLIFDTALMAPVRGWLARAERLLEGLGATPVHAWLAVVRAYERMLTGDLAAARHWARRAIKVGSKADPAACAIARVAEARLLILHGDVQQGLALLNQAGVATVSGDLDPLSRGIVYCELVCALQGLAQYDMAEEWTEAMERWCETNAIGSLHGRCRVHRAEILRLRGSCNEAEGQALIACEELQPYLRRELGWPLNELGRIRLHKGDITGAEEALLAAHRAGWDPQPALALVRLAQGDVATAAVSIRDAVERPLRVPSKERPPNTDLQRAPLLEAQVEIEIAAGDIGRAQSAADELELIAARFQSKALVASAVLARGRVRLAEGDAAGAEQSLSEAVGLWNEVGAPYEAALARMGLAEAHAATGSQHRAGLERQAARAILEGIEAVPSVPPPVNVEHQDPPNEQPVVSVNTFRREGDYWSVIFDGHTVRVRDLKGMRYLARLFADPGREYHVLDLVAAETSHGAQLDSNHAGNLPRSAFGDAGELLDARAKDAYRRRLAEIEDDIDQARAIGDAERAAQADAERDFLVRELARAFGLGGRDRRAASASERARAGVTRAIRQAIARIGEHHPQLGEHLNHTIRTGTYCAYHPDPRAPAGWIL
;
A
#
# COMPACT_ATOMS: atom_id res chain seq x y z
N MET A 1 -39.55 -28.12 29.40
CA MET A 1 -38.28 -28.76 28.99
C MET A 1 -37.64 -28.04 27.80
N GLY A 2 -38.42 -27.54 26.83
CA GLY A 2 -37.89 -26.79 25.68
C GLY A 2 -37.21 -25.47 26.05
N ASP A 3 -37.80 -24.67 26.95
CA ASP A 3 -37.23 -23.38 27.36
C ASP A 3 -35.88 -23.48 28.09
N ALA A 4 -35.68 -24.54 28.90
CA ALA A 4 -34.44 -24.76 29.61
C ALA A 4 -33.28 -25.21 28.67
N VAL A 5 -33.61 -25.95 27.60
CA VAL A 5 -32.63 -26.36 26.59
C VAL A 5 -32.24 -25.15 25.72
N GLY A 6 -33.22 -24.32 25.34
CA GLY A 6 -32.96 -23.09 24.57
C GLY A 6 -32.09 -22.07 25.33
N LEU A 7 -32.33 -21.89 26.63
CA LEU A 7 -31.51 -21.02 27.48
C LEU A 7 -30.04 -21.52 27.57
N GLY A 8 -29.83 -22.82 27.69
CA GLY A 8 -28.50 -23.42 27.71
C GLY A 8 -27.75 -23.27 26.37
N LEU A 9 -28.46 -23.30 25.23
CA LEU A 9 -27.86 -23.04 23.91
C LEU A 9 -27.40 -21.58 23.77
N LEU A 10 -28.23 -20.64 24.21
CA LEU A 10 -27.94 -19.21 24.14
C LEU A 10 -26.75 -18.80 25.04
N GLU A 11 -26.63 -19.38 26.24
CA GLU A 11 -25.45 -19.13 27.09
C GLU A 11 -24.17 -19.67 26.42
N ARG A 12 -24.21 -20.91 25.91
CA ARG A 12 -23.07 -21.49 25.18
C ARG A 12 -22.72 -20.68 23.91
N ALA A 13 -23.70 -20.16 23.20
CA ALA A 13 -23.46 -19.32 22.05
C ALA A 13 -22.77 -18.01 22.44
N ARG A 14 -23.18 -17.35 23.53
CA ARG A 14 -22.49 -16.16 24.07
C ARG A 14 -21.06 -16.46 24.49
N ASP A 15 -20.83 -17.59 25.14
CA ASP A 15 -19.50 -18.04 25.55
C ASP A 15 -18.62 -18.35 24.34
N ALA A 16 -19.15 -18.95 23.28
CA ALA A 16 -18.43 -19.18 22.02
C ALA A 16 -18.10 -17.86 21.33
N ALA A 17 -19.06 -16.95 21.21
CA ALA A 17 -18.85 -15.61 20.65
C ALA A 17 -17.79 -14.80 21.43
N ALA A 18 -17.80 -14.90 22.77
CA ALA A 18 -16.79 -14.24 23.62
C ALA A 18 -15.36 -14.82 23.43
N ARG A 19 -15.24 -16.05 22.94
CA ARG A 19 -13.96 -16.66 22.54
C ARG A 19 -13.63 -16.50 21.06
N GLU A 20 -14.46 -15.76 20.33
CA GLU A 20 -14.32 -15.55 18.87
C GLU A 20 -14.44 -16.87 18.06
N ASP A 21 -15.09 -17.88 18.61
CA ASP A 21 -15.43 -19.12 17.92
C ASP A 21 -16.77 -18.92 17.16
N TRP A 22 -16.64 -18.21 16.01
CA TRP A 22 -17.79 -17.71 15.27
C TRP A 22 -18.65 -18.81 14.67
N GLU A 23 -18.04 -19.89 14.16
CA GLU A 23 -18.77 -21.04 13.60
C GLU A 23 -19.57 -21.74 14.69
N GLN A 24 -18.95 -22.05 15.84
CA GLN A 24 -19.65 -22.69 16.96
C GLN A 24 -20.77 -21.80 17.51
N ALA A 25 -20.52 -20.48 17.63
CA ALA A 25 -21.52 -19.53 18.09
C ALA A 25 -22.72 -19.46 17.12
N PHE A 26 -22.45 -19.45 15.81
CA PHE A 26 -23.46 -19.44 14.76
C PHE A 26 -24.33 -20.70 14.80
N ASP A 27 -23.72 -21.89 14.83
CA ASP A 27 -24.44 -23.17 14.88
C ASP A 27 -25.37 -23.26 16.10
N LEU A 28 -24.88 -22.84 17.27
CA LEU A 28 -25.67 -22.85 18.52
C LEU A 28 -26.87 -21.87 18.44
N LEU A 29 -26.68 -20.68 17.81
CA LEU A 29 -27.78 -19.73 17.62
C LEU A 29 -28.81 -20.23 16.60
N MET A 30 -28.38 -20.89 15.53
CA MET A 30 -29.27 -21.51 14.55
C MET A 30 -30.05 -22.68 15.15
N GLU A 31 -29.43 -23.48 16.01
CA GLU A 31 -30.10 -24.56 16.76
C GLU A 31 -31.15 -23.98 17.74
N ALA A 32 -30.80 -22.90 18.46
CA ALA A 32 -31.73 -22.20 19.34
C ALA A 32 -32.94 -21.62 18.58
N GLU A 33 -32.70 -21.05 17.38
CA GLU A 33 -33.77 -20.55 16.53
C GLU A 33 -34.71 -21.64 16.02
N ALA A 34 -34.18 -22.79 15.62
CA ALA A 34 -34.97 -23.96 15.22
C ALA A 34 -35.84 -24.50 16.36
N GLY A 35 -35.41 -24.32 17.60
CA GLY A 35 -36.17 -24.71 18.82
C GLY A 35 -37.22 -23.70 19.27
N GLY A 36 -37.18 -22.47 18.79
CA GLY A 36 -38.09 -21.38 19.14
C GLY A 36 -37.73 -20.03 18.53
N ARG A 37 -38.61 -19.00 18.62
CA ARG A 37 -38.28 -17.67 18.13
C ARG A 37 -37.24 -16.98 19.04
N LEU A 38 -36.17 -16.50 18.44
CA LEU A 38 -35.19 -15.65 19.11
C LEU A 38 -35.80 -14.28 19.48
N ALA A 39 -35.48 -13.77 20.67
CA ALA A 39 -35.80 -12.42 21.09
C ALA A 39 -34.97 -11.37 20.30
N PRO A 40 -35.37 -10.08 20.25
CA PRO A 40 -34.65 -9.07 19.46
C PRO A 40 -33.16 -8.95 19.80
N ALA A 41 -32.78 -9.09 21.08
CA ALA A 41 -31.38 -9.07 21.52
C ALA A 41 -30.58 -10.32 21.07
N GLU A 42 -31.23 -11.46 20.97
CA GLU A 42 -30.63 -12.70 20.48
C GLU A 42 -30.49 -12.69 18.96
N LEU A 43 -31.46 -12.09 18.24
CA LEU A 43 -31.33 -11.81 16.81
C LEU A 43 -30.19 -10.83 16.52
N ALA A 44 -29.98 -9.82 17.36
CA ALA A 44 -28.84 -8.92 17.25
C ALA A 44 -27.51 -9.68 17.43
N LEU A 45 -27.42 -10.59 18.40
CA LEU A 45 -26.25 -11.46 18.59
C LEU A 45 -26.06 -12.38 17.38
N LEU A 46 -27.13 -12.95 16.81
CA LEU A 46 -27.03 -13.75 15.59
C LEU A 46 -26.48 -12.91 14.42
N GLY A 47 -26.92 -11.67 14.27
CA GLY A 47 -26.39 -10.74 13.26
C GLY A 47 -24.90 -10.41 13.45
N GLU A 48 -24.44 -10.28 14.71
CA GLU A 48 -23.02 -10.06 15.02
C GLU A 48 -22.16 -11.27 14.72
N VAL A 49 -22.64 -12.47 14.99
CA VAL A 49 -21.91 -13.73 14.84
C VAL A 49 -21.93 -14.25 13.40
N ALA A 50 -23.06 -14.13 12.71
CA ALA A 50 -23.25 -14.67 11.37
C ALA A 50 -22.29 -14.06 10.34
N TYR A 51 -21.97 -12.76 10.43
CA TYR A 51 -21.05 -12.13 9.51
C TYR A 51 -19.63 -12.68 9.58
N PRO A 52 -18.94 -12.70 10.74
CA PRO A 52 -17.61 -13.30 10.82
C PRO A 52 -17.60 -14.81 10.53
N ALA A 53 -18.71 -15.52 10.79
CA ALA A 53 -18.88 -16.93 10.40
C ALA A 53 -19.13 -17.16 8.89
N GLY A 54 -19.17 -16.09 8.06
CA GLY A 54 -19.32 -16.21 6.61
C GLY A 54 -20.75 -16.19 6.08
N HIS A 55 -21.74 -15.87 6.92
CA HIS A 55 -23.16 -15.92 6.60
C HIS A 55 -23.77 -14.52 6.52
N LEU A 56 -23.33 -13.71 5.53
CA LEU A 56 -23.78 -12.32 5.38
C LEU A 56 -25.30 -12.18 5.22
N ASP A 57 -25.93 -13.04 4.43
CA ASP A 57 -27.39 -12.99 4.21
C ASP A 57 -28.14 -13.20 5.51
N VAL A 58 -27.70 -14.15 6.34
CA VAL A 58 -28.27 -14.40 7.67
C VAL A 58 -28.01 -13.23 8.60
N ALA A 59 -26.83 -12.61 8.53
CA ALA A 59 -26.49 -11.43 9.34
C ALA A 59 -27.46 -10.28 9.03
N ILE A 60 -27.67 -9.97 7.75
CA ILE A 60 -28.58 -8.91 7.33
C ILE A 60 -30.02 -9.22 7.77
N GLU A 61 -30.53 -10.43 7.52
CA GLU A 61 -31.87 -10.84 7.92
C GLU A 61 -32.07 -10.77 9.45
N ALA A 62 -31.10 -11.25 10.22
CA ALA A 62 -31.13 -11.20 11.67
C ALA A 62 -31.21 -9.74 12.18
N TRP A 63 -30.42 -8.82 11.62
CA TRP A 63 -30.48 -7.39 11.96
C TRP A 63 -31.81 -6.74 11.56
N GLU A 64 -32.40 -7.09 10.41
CA GLU A 64 -33.71 -6.60 9.99
C GLU A 64 -34.83 -7.05 10.94
N ARG A 65 -34.78 -8.32 11.36
CA ARG A 65 -35.71 -8.90 12.33
C ARG A 65 -35.54 -8.31 13.72
N ALA A 66 -34.27 -8.11 14.17
CA ALA A 66 -33.96 -7.43 15.42
C ALA A 66 -34.55 -5.99 15.42
N HIS A 67 -34.34 -5.24 14.33
CA HIS A 67 -34.92 -3.91 14.15
C HIS A 67 -36.46 -3.93 14.33
N ALA A 68 -37.15 -4.85 13.67
CA ALA A 68 -38.60 -4.97 13.78
C ALA A 68 -39.06 -5.31 15.22
N GLY A 69 -38.34 -6.21 15.90
CA GLY A 69 -38.61 -6.60 17.27
C GLY A 69 -38.39 -5.48 18.29
N TYR A 70 -37.30 -4.71 18.14
CA TYR A 70 -37.05 -3.54 18.97
C TYR A 70 -38.10 -2.41 18.78
N LEU A 71 -38.58 -2.21 17.55
CA LEU A 71 -39.69 -1.29 17.32
C LEU A 71 -40.96 -1.72 18.05
N GLN A 72 -41.30 -3.02 18.05
CA GLN A 72 -42.44 -3.57 18.76
C GLN A 72 -42.34 -3.40 20.27
N SER A 73 -41.11 -3.51 20.83
CA SER A 73 -40.86 -3.31 22.27
C SER A 73 -40.69 -1.83 22.67
N GLY A 74 -40.67 -0.90 21.70
CA GLY A 74 -40.50 0.53 21.94
C GLY A 74 -39.04 0.97 22.19
N ASP A 75 -38.06 0.10 22.01
CA ASP A 75 -36.64 0.44 22.12
C ASP A 75 -36.14 1.07 20.81
N LEU A 76 -36.35 2.39 20.70
CA LEU A 76 -36.02 3.15 19.48
C LEU A 76 -34.49 3.22 19.22
N VAL A 77 -33.66 3.24 20.28
CA VAL A 77 -32.20 3.30 20.14
C VAL A 77 -31.67 1.98 19.60
N ALA A 78 -32.07 0.85 20.17
CA ALA A 78 -31.68 -0.47 19.68
C ALA A 78 -32.21 -0.74 18.27
N ALA A 79 -33.44 -0.32 17.96
CA ALA A 79 -33.99 -0.40 16.62
C ALA A 79 -33.17 0.42 15.60
N ALA A 80 -32.79 1.65 15.94
CA ALA A 80 -31.91 2.47 15.09
C ALA A 80 -30.55 1.82 14.91
N GLY A 81 -29.97 1.27 15.98
CA GLY A 81 -28.69 0.54 15.94
C GLY A 81 -28.72 -0.64 14.98
N ALA A 82 -29.74 -1.49 15.06
CA ALA A 82 -29.91 -2.60 14.14
C ALA A 82 -30.02 -2.12 12.68
N GLY A 83 -30.79 -1.05 12.40
CA GLY A 83 -30.87 -0.45 11.07
C GLY A 83 -29.56 0.12 10.55
N VAL A 84 -28.73 0.69 11.43
CA VAL A 84 -27.38 1.16 11.06
C VAL A 84 -26.45 -0.02 10.75
N ARG A 85 -26.56 -1.14 11.46
CA ARG A 85 -25.80 -2.38 11.16
C ARG A 85 -26.18 -2.95 9.78
N VAL A 86 -27.47 -3.01 9.44
CA VAL A 86 -27.92 -3.37 8.07
C VAL A 86 -27.27 -2.43 7.04
N ALA A 87 -27.34 -1.12 7.25
CA ALA A 87 -26.76 -0.14 6.34
C ALA A 87 -25.24 -0.32 6.20
N MET A 88 -24.53 -0.67 7.30
CA MET A 88 -23.10 -0.92 7.31
C MET A 88 -22.75 -2.13 6.44
N HIS A 89 -23.40 -3.27 6.60
CA HIS A 89 -23.14 -4.44 5.77
C HIS A 89 -23.51 -4.17 4.30
N LEU A 90 -24.62 -3.48 4.05
CA LEU A 90 -25.00 -3.14 2.68
C LEU A 90 -23.97 -2.21 2.00
N ILE A 91 -23.36 -1.26 2.70
CA ILE A 91 -22.40 -0.34 2.09
C ILE A 91 -21.02 -0.98 1.90
N PHE A 92 -20.49 -1.66 2.92
CA PHE A 92 -19.14 -2.23 2.87
C PHE A 92 -19.08 -3.50 2.00
N ASP A 93 -20.15 -4.24 1.94
CA ASP A 93 -20.17 -5.54 1.28
C ASP A 93 -20.91 -5.54 -0.06
N THR A 94 -21.96 -4.75 -0.27
CA THR A 94 -22.77 -4.75 -1.51
C THR A 94 -22.70 -3.45 -2.30
N ALA A 95 -22.36 -2.34 -1.66
CA ALA A 95 -22.46 -0.98 -2.20
C ALA A 95 -23.83 -0.64 -2.82
N LEU A 96 -24.91 -1.23 -2.30
CA LEU A 96 -26.29 -0.96 -2.71
C LEU A 96 -26.78 0.35 -2.09
N MET A 97 -26.45 1.49 -2.68
CA MET A 97 -26.64 2.82 -2.10
C MET A 97 -28.10 3.18 -1.82
N ALA A 98 -29.07 2.71 -2.59
CA ALA A 98 -30.48 3.04 -2.35
C ALA A 98 -31.03 2.42 -1.06
N PRO A 99 -30.86 1.12 -0.78
CA PRO A 99 -31.18 0.52 0.51
C PRO A 99 -30.43 1.16 1.68
N VAL A 100 -29.11 1.43 1.53
CA VAL A 100 -28.29 2.12 2.55
C VAL A 100 -28.94 3.45 2.96
N ARG A 101 -29.28 4.29 1.99
CA ARG A 101 -29.96 5.57 2.25
C ARG A 101 -31.30 5.41 2.96
N GLY A 102 -32.06 4.39 2.59
CA GLY A 102 -33.35 4.07 3.22
C GLY A 102 -33.19 3.72 4.71
N TRP A 103 -32.24 2.83 5.02
CA TRP A 103 -31.95 2.44 6.40
C TRP A 103 -31.41 3.60 7.24
N LEU A 104 -30.48 4.39 6.68
CA LEU A 104 -29.94 5.56 7.39
C LEU A 104 -31.02 6.61 7.67
N ALA A 105 -31.90 6.91 6.70
CA ALA A 105 -33.00 7.85 6.91
C ALA A 105 -34.01 7.34 7.95
N ARG A 106 -34.21 6.03 8.04
CA ARG A 106 -35.04 5.41 9.07
C ARG A 106 -34.40 5.53 10.46
N ALA A 107 -33.11 5.23 10.57
CA ALA A 107 -32.37 5.36 11.82
C ALA A 107 -32.34 6.81 12.30
N GLU A 108 -32.11 7.78 11.42
CA GLU A 108 -32.14 9.22 11.73
C GLU A 108 -33.48 9.64 12.39
N ARG A 109 -34.60 9.22 11.81
CA ARG A 109 -35.93 9.52 12.37
C ARG A 109 -36.16 8.91 13.75
N LEU A 110 -35.64 7.69 14.00
CA LEU A 110 -35.76 7.03 15.29
C LEU A 110 -34.93 7.70 16.39
N LEU A 111 -33.81 8.32 16.02
CA LEU A 111 -32.90 9.02 16.91
C LEU A 111 -33.22 10.50 17.10
N GLU A 112 -34.22 11.02 16.37
CA GLU A 112 -34.62 12.43 16.43
C GLU A 112 -35.08 12.81 17.85
N GLY A 113 -34.52 13.87 18.40
CA GLY A 113 -34.84 14.35 19.75
C GLY A 113 -34.17 13.56 20.89
N LEU A 114 -33.44 12.49 20.61
CA LEU A 114 -32.70 11.74 21.62
C LEU A 114 -31.30 12.34 21.86
N GLY A 115 -30.80 12.21 23.08
CA GLY A 115 -29.43 12.59 23.41
C GLY A 115 -28.39 11.77 22.64
N ALA A 116 -27.12 12.24 22.61
CA ALA A 116 -26.05 11.53 21.92
C ALA A 116 -25.84 10.12 22.50
N THR A 117 -25.84 9.12 21.62
CA THR A 117 -25.60 7.71 21.93
C THR A 117 -24.55 7.14 21.00
N PRO A 118 -23.94 5.96 21.28
CA PRO A 118 -23.03 5.27 20.36
C PRO A 118 -23.62 5.10 18.94
N VAL A 119 -24.93 4.87 18.85
CA VAL A 119 -25.62 4.69 17.55
C VAL A 119 -25.52 5.94 16.67
N HIS A 120 -25.49 7.13 17.24
CA HIS A 120 -25.27 8.37 16.50
C HIS A 120 -23.87 8.43 15.86
N ALA A 121 -22.85 7.89 16.55
CA ALA A 121 -21.51 7.83 15.99
C ALA A 121 -21.46 6.87 14.79
N TRP A 122 -22.00 5.67 14.94
CA TRP A 122 -22.07 4.68 13.85
C TRP A 122 -22.90 5.15 12.65
N LEU A 123 -24.04 5.79 12.89
CA LEU A 123 -24.84 6.40 11.84
C LEU A 123 -24.02 7.45 11.07
N ALA A 124 -23.26 8.28 11.78
CA ALA A 124 -22.42 9.30 11.16
C ALA A 124 -21.24 8.67 10.37
N VAL A 125 -20.64 7.55 10.85
CA VAL A 125 -19.65 6.77 10.11
C VAL A 125 -20.23 6.29 8.78
N VAL A 126 -21.35 5.58 8.82
CA VAL A 126 -21.94 5.01 7.59
C VAL A 126 -22.36 6.11 6.61
N ARG A 127 -22.85 7.25 7.11
CA ARG A 127 -23.13 8.44 6.28
C ARG A 127 -21.87 9.00 5.64
N ALA A 128 -20.76 9.07 6.37
CA ALA A 128 -19.49 9.57 5.83
C ALA A 128 -19.05 8.70 4.64
N TYR A 129 -19.08 7.38 4.79
CA TYR A 129 -18.74 6.45 3.71
C TYR A 129 -19.76 6.49 2.55
N GLU A 130 -21.06 6.58 2.83
CA GLU A 130 -22.10 6.73 1.78
C GLU A 130 -21.82 7.96 0.92
N ARG A 131 -21.49 9.10 1.53
CA ARG A 131 -21.17 10.33 0.83
C ARG A 131 -19.83 10.24 0.08
N MET A 132 -18.82 9.67 0.69
CA MET A 132 -17.49 9.49 0.06
C MET A 132 -17.61 8.58 -1.18
N LEU A 133 -18.27 7.45 -1.07
CA LEU A 133 -18.43 6.49 -2.16
C LEU A 133 -19.36 6.98 -3.27
N THR A 134 -20.16 8.01 -3.02
CA THR A 134 -20.99 8.68 -4.05
C THR A 134 -20.35 9.97 -4.58
N GLY A 135 -19.13 10.30 -4.16
CA GLY A 135 -18.36 11.45 -4.64
C GLY A 135 -18.71 12.80 -4.03
N ASP A 136 -19.55 12.84 -2.97
CA ASP A 136 -19.86 14.05 -2.21
C ASP A 136 -18.88 14.21 -1.05
N LEU A 137 -17.64 14.59 -1.37
CA LEU A 137 -16.52 14.64 -0.41
C LEU A 137 -16.75 15.68 0.69
N ALA A 138 -17.43 16.79 0.40
CA ALA A 138 -17.72 17.83 1.38
C ALA A 138 -18.69 17.35 2.47
N ALA A 139 -19.80 16.73 2.06
CA ALA A 139 -20.74 16.12 3.00
C ALA A 139 -20.11 14.94 3.75
N ALA A 140 -19.28 14.12 3.07
CA ALA A 140 -18.54 13.03 3.70
C ALA A 140 -17.68 13.53 4.87
N ARG A 141 -16.92 14.61 4.65
CA ARG A 141 -16.06 15.21 5.68
C ARG A 141 -16.87 15.77 6.86
N HIS A 142 -17.98 16.41 6.58
CA HIS A 142 -18.87 16.87 7.65
C HIS A 142 -19.31 15.70 8.56
N TRP A 143 -19.74 14.58 7.96
CA TRP A 143 -20.18 13.41 8.69
C TRP A 143 -19.06 12.68 9.43
N ALA A 144 -17.87 12.57 8.83
CA ALA A 144 -16.68 11.99 9.47
C ALA A 144 -16.32 12.76 10.76
N ARG A 145 -16.25 14.08 10.70
CA ARG A 145 -15.99 14.94 11.87
C ARG A 145 -17.06 14.82 12.94
N ARG A 146 -18.33 14.73 12.53
CA ARG A 146 -19.43 14.48 13.47
C ARG A 146 -19.29 13.12 14.15
N ALA A 147 -18.90 12.08 13.41
CA ALA A 147 -18.66 10.75 13.96
C ALA A 147 -17.50 10.75 14.96
N ILE A 148 -16.39 11.42 14.67
CA ILE A 148 -15.26 11.59 15.57
C ILE A 148 -15.71 12.30 16.86
N LYS A 149 -16.45 13.43 16.75
CA LYS A 149 -16.90 14.21 17.90
C LYS A 149 -17.82 13.41 18.84
N VAL A 150 -18.73 12.61 18.30
CA VAL A 150 -19.63 11.77 19.10
C VAL A 150 -18.90 10.53 19.61
N GLY A 151 -18.14 9.86 18.73
CA GLY A 151 -17.48 8.58 19.00
C GLY A 151 -16.34 8.69 20.01
N SER A 152 -15.62 9.83 20.06
CA SER A 152 -14.51 10.02 21.00
C SER A 152 -14.89 9.79 22.47
N LYS A 153 -16.15 10.01 22.83
CA LYS A 153 -16.67 9.83 24.20
C LYS A 153 -17.53 8.58 24.37
N ALA A 154 -18.11 8.07 23.27
CA ALA A 154 -19.17 7.07 23.32
C ALA A 154 -18.78 5.72 22.72
N ASP A 155 -17.88 5.70 21.71
CA ASP A 155 -17.57 4.48 20.95
C ASP A 155 -16.19 4.59 20.26
N PRO A 156 -15.14 3.98 20.82
CA PRO A 156 -13.77 4.02 20.26
C PRO A 156 -13.68 3.46 18.82
N ALA A 157 -14.46 2.42 18.51
CA ALA A 157 -14.44 1.77 17.20
C ALA A 157 -15.00 2.72 16.12
N ALA A 158 -16.18 3.31 16.37
CA ALA A 158 -16.74 4.31 15.47
C ALA A 158 -15.80 5.51 15.28
N CYS A 159 -15.14 5.96 16.36
CA CYS A 159 -14.15 7.04 16.31
C CYS A 159 -12.95 6.67 15.42
N ALA A 160 -12.39 5.48 15.58
CA ALA A 160 -11.22 5.03 14.80
C ALA A 160 -11.56 4.94 13.29
N ILE A 161 -12.68 4.33 12.93
CA ILE A 161 -13.13 4.23 11.54
C ILE A 161 -13.42 5.63 10.95
N ALA A 162 -14.02 6.53 11.74
CA ALA A 162 -14.27 7.91 11.30
C ALA A 162 -12.97 8.71 11.10
N ARG A 163 -11.93 8.48 11.90
CA ARG A 163 -10.60 9.08 11.71
C ARG A 163 -9.98 8.63 10.39
N VAL A 164 -10.08 7.34 10.05
CA VAL A 164 -9.62 6.86 8.73
C VAL A 164 -10.40 7.53 7.61
N ALA A 165 -11.72 7.65 7.73
CA ALA A 165 -12.54 8.35 6.75
C ALA A 165 -12.12 9.83 6.59
N GLU A 166 -11.92 10.58 7.67
CA GLU A 166 -11.44 11.97 7.63
C GLU A 166 -10.04 12.05 7.02
N ALA A 167 -9.13 11.12 7.38
CA ALA A 167 -7.79 11.06 6.81
C ALA A 167 -7.81 10.86 5.29
N ARG A 168 -8.63 9.94 4.81
CA ARG A 168 -8.84 9.73 3.37
C ARG A 168 -9.37 10.98 2.68
N LEU A 169 -10.33 11.65 3.28
CA LEU A 169 -10.90 12.89 2.74
C LEU A 169 -9.89 14.05 2.71
N LEU A 170 -8.99 14.14 3.70
CA LEU A 170 -7.86 15.08 3.69
C LEU A 170 -6.91 14.76 2.53
N ILE A 171 -6.52 13.51 2.35
CA ILE A 171 -5.67 13.07 1.23
C ILE A 171 -6.34 13.44 -0.11
N LEU A 172 -7.59 13.08 -0.30
CA LEU A 172 -8.33 13.38 -1.54
C LEU A 172 -8.45 14.88 -1.83
N HIS A 173 -8.44 15.71 -0.78
CA HIS A 173 -8.42 17.17 -0.90
C HIS A 173 -7.03 17.74 -1.25
N GLY A 174 -5.97 16.96 -1.08
CA GLY A 174 -4.57 17.36 -1.26
C GLY A 174 -3.84 17.69 0.03
N ASP A 175 -4.50 17.63 1.18
CA ASP A 175 -3.91 17.81 2.51
C ASP A 175 -3.18 16.52 2.95
N VAL A 176 -2.24 16.05 2.10
CA VAL A 176 -1.64 14.70 2.19
C VAL A 176 -0.96 14.46 3.53
N GLN A 177 -0.11 15.39 3.98
CA GLN A 177 0.65 15.21 5.22
C GLN A 177 -0.25 15.11 6.45
N GLN A 178 -1.30 15.94 6.48
CA GLN A 178 -2.28 15.91 7.56
C GLN A 178 -3.09 14.61 7.53
N GLY A 179 -3.47 14.16 6.34
CA GLY A 179 -4.16 12.89 6.15
C GLY A 179 -3.32 11.70 6.60
N LEU A 180 -2.04 11.63 6.22
CA LEU A 180 -1.12 10.58 6.65
C LEU A 180 -0.90 10.58 8.16
N ALA A 181 -0.78 11.75 8.78
CA ALA A 181 -0.67 11.85 10.24
C ALA A 181 -1.91 11.28 10.95
N LEU A 182 -3.09 11.56 10.42
CA LEU A 182 -4.35 11.03 10.98
C LEU A 182 -4.53 9.53 10.72
N LEU A 183 -4.07 9.01 9.57
CA LEU A 183 -4.00 7.56 9.32
C LEU A 183 -3.13 6.85 10.35
N ASN A 184 -1.97 7.40 10.65
CA ASN A 184 -1.08 6.83 11.66
C ASN A 184 -1.74 6.81 13.05
N GLN A 185 -2.49 7.86 13.41
CA GLN A 185 -3.26 7.88 14.67
C GLN A 185 -4.33 6.78 14.70
N ALA A 186 -5.08 6.60 13.61
CA ALA A 186 -6.09 5.56 13.52
C ALA A 186 -5.45 4.16 13.56
N GLY A 187 -4.29 3.98 12.91
CA GLY A 187 -3.51 2.74 12.94
C GLY A 187 -3.05 2.35 14.34
N VAL A 188 -2.72 3.30 15.21
CA VAL A 188 -2.38 3.01 16.62
C VAL A 188 -3.55 2.33 17.34
N ALA A 189 -4.80 2.70 17.05
CA ALA A 189 -5.96 2.06 17.67
C ALA A 189 -6.08 0.56 17.34
N THR A 190 -5.56 0.11 16.19
CA THR A 190 -5.58 -1.32 15.82
C THR A 190 -4.63 -2.17 16.65
N VAL A 191 -3.57 -1.59 17.17
CA VAL A 191 -2.54 -2.28 17.96
C VAL A 191 -2.71 -2.08 19.46
N SER A 192 -3.54 -1.13 19.91
CA SER A 192 -3.77 -0.82 21.32
C SER A 192 -4.67 -1.85 22.05
N GLY A 193 -5.41 -2.67 21.30
CA GLY A 193 -6.34 -3.63 21.88
C GLY A 193 -7.72 -3.07 22.25
N ASP A 194 -7.99 -1.79 21.92
CA ASP A 194 -9.22 -1.10 22.30
C ASP A 194 -10.40 -1.38 21.34
N LEU A 195 -10.13 -2.02 20.20
CA LEU A 195 -11.12 -2.31 19.17
C LEU A 195 -11.50 -3.79 19.18
N ASP A 196 -12.80 -4.06 18.94
CA ASP A 196 -13.27 -5.40 18.63
C ASP A 196 -12.63 -5.92 17.32
N PRO A 197 -12.57 -7.25 17.11
CA PRO A 197 -11.87 -7.84 15.95
C PRO A 197 -12.38 -7.31 14.61
N LEU A 198 -13.70 -7.21 14.42
CA LEU A 198 -14.26 -6.74 13.15
C LEU A 198 -13.90 -5.27 12.86
N SER A 199 -14.06 -4.39 13.85
CA SER A 199 -13.69 -2.98 13.74
C SER A 199 -12.19 -2.80 13.48
N ARG A 200 -11.35 -3.60 14.14
CA ARG A 200 -9.90 -3.61 13.92
C ARG A 200 -9.55 -3.97 12.48
N GLY A 201 -10.12 -5.04 11.95
CA GLY A 201 -9.91 -5.47 10.57
C GLY A 201 -10.42 -4.44 9.55
N ILE A 202 -11.55 -3.77 9.82
CA ILE A 202 -12.06 -2.67 8.98
C ILE A 202 -11.06 -1.52 8.97
N VAL A 203 -10.52 -1.11 10.12
CA VAL A 203 -9.52 -0.02 10.19
C VAL A 203 -8.26 -0.39 9.41
N TYR A 204 -7.73 -1.61 9.54
CA TYR A 204 -6.59 -2.07 8.74
C TYR A 204 -6.87 -1.97 7.24
N CYS A 205 -7.98 -2.57 6.78
CA CYS A 205 -8.34 -2.59 5.37
C CYS A 205 -8.50 -1.16 4.80
N GLU A 206 -9.23 -0.29 5.48
CA GLU A 206 -9.48 1.08 5.03
C GLU A 206 -8.20 1.94 5.04
N LEU A 207 -7.29 1.70 5.98
CA LEU A 207 -5.99 2.35 6.05
C LEU A 207 -5.10 1.92 4.87
N VAL A 208 -5.02 0.62 4.61
CA VAL A 208 -4.26 0.09 3.45
C VAL A 208 -4.86 0.61 2.14
N CYS A 209 -6.19 0.62 1.99
CA CYS A 209 -6.87 1.21 0.84
C CYS A 209 -6.47 2.69 0.61
N ALA A 210 -6.38 3.47 1.68
CA ALA A 210 -5.99 4.88 1.57
C ALA A 210 -4.55 5.04 1.07
N LEU A 211 -3.64 4.21 1.57
CA LEU A 211 -2.21 4.23 1.21
C LEU A 211 -1.98 3.73 -0.22
N GLN A 212 -2.64 2.64 -0.63
CA GLN A 212 -2.57 2.13 -2.01
C GLN A 212 -3.19 3.13 -2.99
N GLY A 213 -4.33 3.74 -2.64
CA GLY A 213 -4.95 4.78 -3.45
C GLY A 213 -4.06 6.00 -3.67
N LEU A 214 -3.25 6.36 -2.68
CA LEU A 214 -2.25 7.44 -2.75
C LEU A 214 -0.92 6.97 -3.38
N ALA A 215 -0.77 5.68 -3.67
CA ALA A 215 0.48 5.07 -4.14
C ALA A 215 1.66 5.24 -3.15
N GLN A 216 1.39 5.17 -1.85
CA GLN A 216 2.38 5.12 -0.76
C GLN A 216 2.68 3.65 -0.43
N TYR A 217 3.32 2.97 -1.37
CA TYR A 217 3.44 1.51 -1.36
C TYR A 217 4.27 0.94 -0.21
N ASP A 218 5.33 1.64 0.23
CA ASP A 218 6.13 1.17 1.37
C ASP A 218 5.29 1.13 2.66
N MET A 219 4.50 2.17 2.92
CA MET A 219 3.60 2.19 4.07
C MET A 219 2.44 1.20 3.92
N ALA A 220 1.92 1.04 2.69
CA ALA A 220 0.87 0.07 2.41
C ALA A 220 1.34 -1.36 2.65
N GLU A 221 2.58 -1.70 2.26
CA GLU A 221 3.21 -2.99 2.49
C GLU A 221 3.34 -3.28 3.99
N GLU A 222 3.88 -2.34 4.76
CA GLU A 222 4.03 -2.47 6.20
C GLU A 222 2.69 -2.73 6.93
N TRP A 223 1.63 -2.01 6.54
CA TRP A 223 0.30 -2.21 7.13
C TRP A 223 -0.40 -3.47 6.63
N THR A 224 -0.14 -3.90 5.39
CA THR A 224 -0.63 -5.18 4.86
C THR A 224 -0.02 -6.35 5.63
N GLU A 225 1.29 -6.33 5.90
CA GLU A 225 1.92 -7.32 6.76
C GLU A 225 1.37 -7.32 8.20
N ALA A 226 1.06 -6.14 8.75
CA ALA A 226 0.43 -6.04 10.06
C ALA A 226 -0.98 -6.65 10.07
N MET A 227 -1.76 -6.40 9.02
CA MET A 227 -3.08 -7.01 8.83
C MET A 227 -2.99 -8.52 8.65
N GLU A 228 -2.00 -9.01 7.90
CA GLU A 228 -1.78 -10.45 7.68
C GLU A 228 -1.51 -11.18 9.00
N ARG A 229 -0.58 -10.66 9.82
CA ARG A 229 -0.31 -11.21 11.16
C ARG A 229 -1.54 -11.18 12.07
N TRP A 230 -2.38 -10.16 11.93
CA TRP A 230 -3.65 -10.11 12.66
C TRP A 230 -4.62 -11.18 12.14
N CYS A 231 -4.71 -11.38 10.82
CA CYS A 231 -5.53 -12.41 10.19
C CYS A 231 -5.15 -13.84 10.65
N GLU A 232 -3.87 -14.12 10.91
CA GLU A 232 -3.41 -15.43 11.41
C GLU A 232 -4.08 -15.85 12.75
N THR A 233 -4.52 -14.86 13.53
CA THR A 233 -5.11 -15.08 14.85
C THR A 233 -6.61 -14.81 14.92
N ASN A 234 -7.22 -14.29 13.84
CA ASN A 234 -8.62 -13.87 13.80
C ASN A 234 -9.32 -14.45 12.56
N ALA A 235 -10.24 -15.36 12.76
CA ALA A 235 -10.92 -16.09 11.68
C ALA A 235 -12.13 -15.33 11.10
N ILE A 236 -11.90 -14.17 10.45
CA ILE A 236 -12.94 -13.42 9.75
C ILE A 236 -12.67 -13.47 8.24
N GLY A 237 -13.30 -14.43 7.55
CA GLY A 237 -12.98 -14.76 6.14
C GLY A 237 -13.08 -13.60 5.16
N SER A 238 -14.05 -12.68 5.31
CA SER A 238 -14.15 -11.49 4.46
C SER A 238 -12.94 -10.55 4.60
N LEU A 239 -12.34 -10.46 5.78
CA LEU A 239 -11.15 -9.64 6.02
C LEU A 239 -9.89 -10.36 5.56
N HIS A 240 -9.82 -11.70 5.64
CA HIS A 240 -8.76 -12.50 5.02
C HIS A 240 -8.70 -12.29 3.52
N GLY A 241 -9.81 -12.45 2.81
CA GLY A 241 -9.87 -12.24 1.36
C GLY A 241 -9.44 -10.82 0.96
N ARG A 242 -9.85 -9.78 1.70
CA ARG A 242 -9.40 -8.40 1.47
C ARG A 242 -7.91 -8.22 1.72
N CYS A 243 -7.37 -8.80 2.80
CA CYS A 243 -5.94 -8.77 3.08
C CYS A 243 -5.14 -9.38 1.93
N ARG A 244 -5.60 -10.49 1.37
CA ARG A 244 -4.96 -11.15 0.23
C ARG A 244 -4.96 -10.29 -1.05
N VAL A 245 -6.04 -9.53 -1.30
CA VAL A 245 -6.06 -8.60 -2.44
C VAL A 245 -5.02 -7.50 -2.25
N HIS A 246 -4.93 -6.90 -1.06
CA HIS A 246 -3.91 -5.90 -0.74
C HIS A 246 -2.51 -6.48 -0.94
N ARG A 247 -2.26 -7.69 -0.45
CA ARG A 247 -0.99 -8.38 -0.62
C ARG A 247 -0.69 -8.68 -2.08
N ALA A 248 -1.67 -9.14 -2.86
CA ALA A 248 -1.50 -9.42 -4.28
C ALA A 248 -1.04 -8.18 -5.06
N GLU A 249 -1.61 -7.01 -4.77
CA GLU A 249 -1.19 -5.75 -5.39
C GLU A 249 0.27 -5.40 -5.04
N ILE A 250 0.67 -5.51 -3.77
CA ILE A 250 2.05 -5.27 -3.34
C ILE A 250 3.02 -6.26 -4.00
N LEU A 251 2.70 -7.55 -3.98
CA LEU A 251 3.54 -8.59 -4.61
C LEU A 251 3.71 -8.36 -6.11
N ARG A 252 2.63 -8.00 -6.84
CA ARG A 252 2.71 -7.63 -8.25
C ARG A 252 3.64 -6.44 -8.46
N LEU A 253 3.52 -5.39 -7.65
CA LEU A 253 4.37 -4.21 -7.73
C LEU A 253 5.86 -4.55 -7.46
N ARG A 254 6.12 -5.47 -6.51
CA ARG A 254 7.48 -5.94 -6.17
C ARG A 254 8.04 -6.97 -7.17
N GLY A 255 7.25 -7.38 -8.15
CA GLY A 255 7.66 -8.30 -9.20
C GLY A 255 7.45 -9.79 -8.87
N SER A 256 6.80 -10.13 -7.75
CA SER A 256 6.47 -11.52 -7.39
C SER A 256 5.15 -11.96 -8.02
N CYS A 257 5.05 -11.93 -9.35
CA CYS A 257 3.78 -12.12 -10.08
C CYS A 257 3.13 -13.50 -9.83
N ASN A 258 3.90 -14.56 -9.67
CA ASN A 258 3.34 -15.90 -9.39
C ASN A 258 2.71 -15.98 -8.00
N GLU A 259 3.37 -15.42 -6.99
CA GLU A 259 2.82 -15.36 -5.64
C GLU A 259 1.59 -14.44 -5.60
N ALA A 260 1.65 -13.29 -6.29
CA ALA A 260 0.53 -12.37 -6.43
C ALA A 260 -0.70 -13.04 -7.03
N GLU A 261 -0.52 -13.84 -8.11
CA GLU A 261 -1.62 -14.59 -8.72
C GLU A 261 -2.23 -15.60 -7.74
N GLY A 262 -1.39 -16.33 -7.00
CA GLY A 262 -1.84 -17.26 -5.96
C GLY A 262 -2.69 -16.56 -4.89
N GLN A 263 -2.24 -15.39 -4.39
CA GLN A 263 -3.00 -14.61 -3.41
C GLN A 263 -4.33 -14.10 -3.98
N ALA A 264 -4.35 -13.64 -5.23
CA ALA A 264 -5.57 -13.16 -5.88
C ALA A 264 -6.59 -14.30 -6.10
N LEU A 265 -6.15 -15.50 -6.47
CA LEU A 265 -7.03 -16.68 -6.62
C LEU A 265 -7.64 -17.10 -5.28
N ILE A 266 -6.84 -17.21 -4.22
CA ILE A 266 -7.34 -17.53 -2.88
C ILE A 266 -8.32 -16.44 -2.40
N ALA A 267 -8.03 -15.15 -2.68
CA ALA A 267 -8.95 -14.06 -2.36
C ALA A 267 -10.30 -14.22 -3.07
N CYS A 268 -10.33 -14.69 -4.32
CA CYS A 268 -11.58 -14.99 -5.02
C CYS A 268 -12.40 -16.07 -4.31
N GLU A 269 -11.75 -17.10 -3.79
CA GLU A 269 -12.40 -18.18 -3.03
C GLU A 269 -12.94 -17.68 -1.69
N GLU A 270 -12.12 -16.96 -0.94
CA GLU A 270 -12.48 -16.45 0.40
C GLU A 270 -13.56 -15.36 0.37
N LEU A 271 -13.64 -14.54 -0.70
CA LEU A 271 -14.65 -13.49 -0.83
C LEU A 271 -15.96 -13.95 -1.47
N GLN A 272 -15.97 -15.10 -2.15
CA GLN A 272 -17.16 -15.63 -2.82
C GLN A 272 -18.39 -15.77 -1.91
N PRO A 273 -18.29 -16.25 -0.65
CA PRO A 273 -19.44 -16.40 0.25
C PRO A 273 -20.08 -15.08 0.65
N TYR A 274 -19.28 -14.00 0.65
CA TYR A 274 -19.72 -12.71 1.16
C TYR A 274 -20.42 -11.88 0.10
N LEU A 275 -19.92 -11.87 -1.18
CA LEU A 275 -20.56 -11.01 -2.17
C LEU A 275 -20.10 -11.15 -3.61
N ARG A 276 -21.08 -10.96 -4.52
CA ARG A 276 -20.82 -10.86 -5.95
C ARG A 276 -19.94 -9.67 -6.31
N ARG A 277 -20.10 -8.53 -5.64
CA ARG A 277 -19.38 -7.32 -6.02
C ARG A 277 -17.96 -7.25 -5.46
N GLU A 278 -17.75 -7.63 -4.21
CA GLU A 278 -16.40 -7.72 -3.62
C GLU A 278 -15.51 -8.68 -4.42
N LEU A 279 -16.07 -9.70 -5.03
CA LEU A 279 -15.37 -10.61 -5.95
C LEU A 279 -14.78 -9.87 -7.17
N GLY A 280 -15.35 -8.74 -7.57
CA GLY A 280 -14.83 -7.93 -8.67
C GLY A 280 -13.42 -7.36 -8.39
N TRP A 281 -13.08 -7.12 -7.14
CA TRP A 281 -11.79 -6.56 -6.76
C TRP A 281 -10.62 -7.54 -6.98
N PRO A 282 -10.60 -8.75 -6.38
CA PRO A 282 -9.54 -9.73 -6.66
C PRO A 282 -9.50 -10.16 -8.12
N LEU A 283 -10.64 -10.25 -8.82
CA LEU A 283 -10.68 -10.56 -10.25
C LEU A 283 -10.02 -9.45 -11.10
N ASN A 284 -10.22 -8.19 -10.74
CA ASN A 284 -9.55 -7.08 -11.42
C ASN A 284 -8.03 -7.12 -11.19
N GLU A 285 -7.58 -7.39 -9.97
CA GLU A 285 -6.15 -7.51 -9.68
C GLU A 285 -5.54 -8.75 -10.37
N LEU A 286 -6.27 -9.88 -10.40
CA LEU A 286 -5.87 -11.08 -11.15
C LEU A 286 -5.66 -10.77 -12.66
N GLY A 287 -6.56 -9.97 -13.24
CA GLY A 287 -6.41 -9.53 -14.64
C GLY A 287 -5.16 -8.68 -14.85
N ARG A 288 -4.83 -7.78 -13.93
CA ARG A 288 -3.61 -6.95 -13.98
C ARG A 288 -2.35 -7.82 -13.86
N ILE A 289 -2.33 -8.77 -12.94
CA ILE A 289 -1.22 -9.71 -12.74
C ILE A 289 -0.98 -10.53 -14.01
N ARG A 290 -2.04 -11.11 -14.60
CA ARG A 290 -1.96 -11.91 -15.83
C ARG A 290 -1.49 -11.08 -17.02
N LEU A 291 -1.92 -9.82 -17.11
CA LEU A 291 -1.42 -8.90 -18.13
C LEU A 291 0.10 -8.70 -18.01
N HIS A 292 0.63 -8.50 -16.80
CA HIS A 292 2.09 -8.40 -16.56
C HIS A 292 2.82 -9.72 -16.92
N LYS A 293 2.20 -10.87 -16.69
CA LYS A 293 2.76 -12.18 -17.07
C LYS A 293 2.64 -12.49 -18.58
N GLY A 294 1.91 -11.66 -19.34
CA GLY A 294 1.66 -11.89 -20.77
C GLY A 294 0.57 -12.90 -21.07
N ASP A 295 -0.16 -13.37 -20.06
CA ASP A 295 -1.37 -14.17 -20.25
C ASP A 295 -2.55 -13.27 -20.63
N ILE A 296 -2.55 -12.83 -21.88
CA ILE A 296 -3.53 -11.85 -22.39
C ILE A 296 -4.96 -12.42 -22.36
N THR A 297 -5.12 -13.69 -22.67
CA THR A 297 -6.44 -14.36 -22.66
C THR A 297 -6.97 -14.47 -21.24
N GLY A 298 -6.17 -14.96 -20.30
CA GLY A 298 -6.57 -15.08 -18.91
C GLY A 298 -6.77 -13.72 -18.24
N ALA A 299 -6.03 -12.68 -18.66
CA ALA A 299 -6.25 -11.31 -18.21
C ALA A 299 -7.62 -10.79 -18.65
N GLU A 300 -7.97 -10.95 -19.93
CA GLU A 300 -9.27 -10.55 -20.46
C GLU A 300 -10.43 -11.26 -19.74
N GLU A 301 -10.34 -12.58 -19.58
CA GLU A 301 -11.35 -13.38 -18.88
C GLU A 301 -11.59 -12.88 -17.45
N ALA A 302 -10.53 -12.63 -16.69
CA ALA A 302 -10.60 -12.13 -15.32
C ALA A 302 -11.21 -10.73 -15.24
N LEU A 303 -10.80 -9.80 -16.12
CA LEU A 303 -11.33 -8.43 -16.17
C LEU A 303 -12.79 -8.38 -16.60
N LEU A 304 -13.21 -9.21 -17.56
CA LEU A 304 -14.61 -9.33 -17.93
C LEU A 304 -15.45 -9.97 -16.80
N ALA A 305 -14.88 -10.90 -16.04
CA ALA A 305 -15.53 -11.43 -14.84
C ALA A 305 -15.68 -10.36 -13.75
N ALA A 306 -14.66 -9.52 -13.53
CA ALA A 306 -14.72 -8.38 -12.63
C ALA A 306 -15.83 -7.41 -13.05
N HIS A 307 -15.95 -7.11 -14.35
CA HIS A 307 -17.00 -6.26 -14.87
C HIS A 307 -18.41 -6.85 -14.63
N ARG A 308 -18.59 -8.16 -14.87
CA ARG A 308 -19.87 -8.85 -14.58
C ARG A 308 -20.21 -8.82 -13.09
N ALA A 309 -19.21 -8.79 -12.22
CA ALA A 309 -19.40 -8.60 -10.78
C ALA A 309 -19.74 -7.15 -10.39
N GLY A 310 -19.70 -6.20 -11.34
CA GLY A 310 -19.99 -4.78 -11.11
C GLY A 310 -18.77 -3.93 -10.75
N TRP A 311 -17.56 -4.40 -11.06
CA TRP A 311 -16.30 -3.67 -10.91
C TRP A 311 -15.91 -2.98 -12.21
N ASP A 312 -15.17 -1.87 -12.12
CA ASP A 312 -14.63 -1.19 -13.30
C ASP A 312 -13.31 -1.86 -13.72
N PRO A 313 -13.23 -2.50 -14.90
CA PRO A 313 -12.02 -3.17 -15.36
C PRO A 313 -10.99 -2.21 -15.98
N GLN A 314 -11.28 -0.89 -16.02
CA GLN A 314 -10.36 0.08 -16.60
C GLN A 314 -9.31 0.55 -15.58
N PRO A 315 -8.09 0.88 -16.06
CA PRO A 315 -7.59 0.87 -17.46
C PRO A 315 -7.11 -0.50 -17.97
N ALA A 316 -7.08 -1.54 -17.12
CA ALA A 316 -6.45 -2.82 -17.45
C ALA A 316 -7.07 -3.46 -18.70
N LEU A 317 -8.38 -3.40 -18.89
CA LEU A 317 -9.03 -3.96 -20.08
C LEU A 317 -8.65 -3.22 -21.37
N ALA A 318 -8.47 -1.90 -21.31
CA ALA A 318 -7.97 -1.13 -22.46
C ALA A 318 -6.52 -1.50 -22.82
N LEU A 319 -5.66 -1.74 -21.82
CA LEU A 319 -4.30 -2.23 -22.01
C LEU A 319 -4.27 -3.65 -22.57
N VAL A 320 -5.21 -4.52 -22.17
CA VAL A 320 -5.37 -5.84 -22.80
C VAL A 320 -5.70 -5.70 -24.29
N ARG A 321 -6.61 -4.80 -24.68
CA ARG A 321 -6.92 -4.53 -26.09
C ARG A 321 -5.69 -4.04 -26.86
N LEU A 322 -4.92 -3.15 -26.24
CA LEU A 322 -3.66 -2.68 -26.82
C LEU A 322 -2.67 -3.83 -27.04
N ALA A 323 -2.51 -4.72 -26.06
CA ALA A 323 -1.65 -5.90 -26.15
C ALA A 323 -2.11 -6.90 -27.23
N GLN A 324 -3.41 -6.98 -27.50
CA GLN A 324 -4.00 -7.75 -28.61
C GLN A 324 -3.80 -7.09 -29.98
N GLY A 325 -3.26 -5.86 -30.04
CA GLY A 325 -3.09 -5.09 -31.27
C GLY A 325 -4.35 -4.32 -31.70
N ASP A 326 -5.44 -4.39 -30.93
CA ASP A 326 -6.67 -3.62 -31.20
C ASP A 326 -6.58 -2.21 -30.61
N VAL A 327 -5.70 -1.42 -31.22
CA VAL A 327 -5.41 -0.04 -30.80
C VAL A 327 -6.66 0.84 -30.86
N ALA A 328 -7.52 0.61 -31.85
CA ALA A 328 -8.73 1.43 -32.05
C ALA A 328 -9.71 1.26 -30.87
N THR A 329 -10.00 0.02 -30.47
CA THR A 329 -10.87 -0.27 -29.34
C THR A 329 -10.22 0.18 -28.03
N ALA A 330 -8.91 0.01 -27.84
CA ALA A 330 -8.18 0.50 -26.67
C ALA A 330 -8.34 2.02 -26.51
N ALA A 331 -8.12 2.80 -27.61
CA ALA A 331 -8.24 4.26 -27.59
C ALA A 331 -9.66 4.74 -27.27
N VAL A 332 -10.69 4.12 -27.88
CA VAL A 332 -12.09 4.46 -27.57
C VAL A 332 -12.42 4.16 -26.11
N SER A 333 -12.00 2.98 -25.61
CA SER A 333 -12.30 2.54 -24.25
C SER A 333 -11.64 3.43 -23.19
N ILE A 334 -10.37 3.80 -23.37
CA ILE A 334 -9.67 4.64 -22.39
C ILE A 334 -10.19 6.09 -22.41
N ARG A 335 -10.52 6.64 -23.59
CA ARG A 335 -11.14 7.97 -23.71
C ARG A 335 -12.47 8.02 -22.97
N ASP A 336 -13.32 7.01 -23.18
CA ASP A 336 -14.59 6.91 -22.49
C ASP A 336 -14.42 6.82 -20.96
N ALA A 337 -13.47 6.01 -20.50
CA ALA A 337 -13.16 5.87 -19.07
C ALA A 337 -12.66 7.18 -18.43
N VAL A 338 -11.86 7.97 -19.15
CA VAL A 338 -11.36 9.27 -18.67
C VAL A 338 -12.46 10.34 -18.70
N GLU A 339 -13.25 10.41 -19.78
CA GLU A 339 -14.30 11.44 -19.94
C GLU A 339 -15.55 11.13 -19.12
N ARG A 340 -15.88 9.86 -18.97
CA ARG A 340 -17.10 9.38 -18.30
C ARG A 340 -16.79 8.23 -17.34
N PRO A 341 -15.98 8.48 -16.30
CA PRO A 341 -15.60 7.43 -15.37
C PRO A 341 -16.85 6.78 -14.77
N LEU A 342 -16.84 5.45 -14.71
CA LEU A 342 -17.93 4.71 -14.08
C LEU A 342 -18.03 5.13 -12.62
N ARG A 343 -19.25 5.46 -12.19
CA ARG A 343 -19.54 5.79 -10.78
C ARG A 343 -19.64 4.53 -9.93
N VAL A 344 -18.71 3.64 -10.15
CA VAL A 344 -18.58 2.43 -9.35
C VAL A 344 -17.66 2.76 -8.18
N PRO A 345 -18.14 2.64 -6.93
CA PRO A 345 -17.29 2.89 -5.79
C PRO A 345 -16.11 1.92 -5.78
N SER A 346 -14.90 2.45 -5.86
CA SER A 346 -13.69 1.72 -5.52
C SER A 346 -13.33 2.04 -4.06
N LYS A 347 -12.94 1.05 -3.29
CA LYS A 347 -12.51 1.29 -1.91
C LYS A 347 -11.23 2.10 -1.86
N GLU A 348 -10.31 1.87 -2.80
CA GLU A 348 -9.02 2.56 -2.85
C GLU A 348 -9.17 3.99 -3.38
N ARG A 349 -9.92 4.14 -4.48
CA ARG A 349 -10.04 5.41 -5.21
C ARG A 349 -11.52 5.77 -5.39
N PRO A 350 -12.07 6.59 -4.49
CA PRO A 350 -13.46 7.05 -4.62
C PRO A 350 -13.71 7.76 -5.95
N PRO A 351 -14.94 7.68 -6.50
CA PRO A 351 -15.27 8.31 -7.78
C PRO A 351 -15.14 9.83 -7.74
N ASN A 352 -14.87 10.42 -8.90
CA ASN A 352 -14.68 11.86 -9.09
C ASN A 352 -13.44 12.43 -8.33
N THR A 353 -12.38 11.66 -8.22
CA THR A 353 -11.14 12.10 -7.57
C THR A 353 -9.97 12.06 -8.55
N ASP A 354 -9.00 12.96 -8.35
CA ASP A 354 -7.77 12.99 -9.15
C ASP A 354 -6.99 11.66 -9.03
N LEU A 355 -6.99 11.04 -7.85
CA LEU A 355 -6.34 9.74 -7.63
C LEU A 355 -7.01 8.60 -8.42
N GLN A 356 -8.32 8.68 -8.69
CA GLN A 356 -9.01 7.74 -9.59
C GLN A 356 -8.55 7.95 -11.05
N ARG A 357 -8.30 9.19 -11.44
CA ARG A 357 -7.92 9.54 -12.82
C ARG A 357 -6.48 9.17 -13.15
N ALA A 358 -5.56 9.24 -12.18
CA ALA A 358 -4.13 9.03 -12.42
C ALA A 358 -3.81 7.74 -13.20
N PRO A 359 -4.25 6.53 -12.82
CA PRO A 359 -3.97 5.31 -13.58
C PRO A 359 -4.65 5.28 -14.96
N LEU A 360 -5.78 5.97 -15.13
CA LEU A 360 -6.43 6.10 -16.44
C LEU A 360 -5.60 6.98 -17.39
N LEU A 361 -5.07 8.09 -16.88
CA LEU A 361 -4.23 9.01 -17.66
C LEU A 361 -2.89 8.36 -18.04
N GLU A 362 -2.28 7.59 -17.14
CA GLU A 362 -1.07 6.83 -17.43
C GLU A 362 -1.28 5.87 -18.61
N ALA A 363 -2.34 5.07 -18.56
CA ALA A 363 -2.70 4.17 -19.65
C ALA A 363 -3.11 4.93 -20.92
N GLN A 364 -3.77 6.08 -20.79
CA GLN A 364 -4.14 6.91 -21.93
C GLN A 364 -2.91 7.40 -22.69
N VAL A 365 -1.85 7.83 -22.01
CA VAL A 365 -0.60 8.24 -22.66
C VAL A 365 -0.06 7.11 -23.55
N GLU A 366 0.02 5.90 -23.05
CA GLU A 366 0.52 4.75 -23.78
C GLU A 366 -0.35 4.40 -25.00
N ILE A 367 -1.65 4.34 -24.78
CA ILE A 367 -2.63 3.97 -25.82
C ILE A 367 -2.70 5.06 -26.91
N GLU A 368 -2.70 6.35 -26.54
CA GLU A 368 -2.78 7.42 -27.53
C GLU A 368 -1.50 7.57 -28.37
N ILE A 369 -0.33 7.30 -27.79
CA ILE A 369 0.93 7.21 -28.54
C ILE A 369 0.81 6.07 -29.57
N ALA A 370 0.33 4.90 -29.18
CA ALA A 370 0.13 3.78 -30.09
C ALA A 370 -0.93 4.09 -31.18
N ALA A 371 -1.93 4.91 -30.87
CA ALA A 371 -2.94 5.38 -31.82
C ALA A 371 -2.46 6.53 -32.72
N GLY A 372 -1.28 7.10 -32.46
CA GLY A 372 -0.72 8.24 -33.20
C GLY A 372 -1.31 9.60 -32.82
N ASP A 373 -2.11 9.69 -31.74
CA ASP A 373 -2.69 10.94 -31.24
C ASP A 373 -1.81 11.56 -30.13
N ILE A 374 -0.67 12.10 -30.55
CA ILE A 374 0.33 12.66 -29.62
C ILE A 374 -0.23 13.85 -28.83
N GLY A 375 -1.15 14.63 -29.40
CA GLY A 375 -1.77 15.77 -28.72
C GLY A 375 -2.61 15.34 -27.50
N ARG A 376 -3.35 14.23 -27.60
CA ARG A 376 -4.08 13.66 -26.46
C ARG A 376 -3.13 13.03 -25.44
N ALA A 377 -2.08 12.36 -25.89
CA ALA A 377 -1.06 11.81 -25.00
C ALA A 377 -0.39 12.91 -24.18
N GLN A 378 -0.06 14.04 -24.80
CA GLN A 378 0.51 15.20 -24.13
C GLN A 378 -0.45 15.77 -23.08
N SER A 379 -1.73 15.98 -23.45
CA SER A 379 -2.74 16.48 -22.51
C SER A 379 -2.93 15.56 -21.30
N ALA A 380 -2.89 14.25 -21.49
CA ALA A 380 -2.98 13.27 -20.42
C ALA A 380 -1.73 13.30 -19.51
N ALA A 381 -0.53 13.45 -20.08
CA ALA A 381 0.70 13.58 -19.32
C ALA A 381 0.73 14.90 -18.51
N ASP A 382 0.27 16.03 -19.09
CA ASP A 382 0.17 17.32 -18.40
C ASP A 382 -0.77 17.23 -17.18
N GLU A 383 -1.93 16.60 -17.32
CA GLU A 383 -2.86 16.38 -16.21
C GLU A 383 -2.25 15.46 -15.15
N LEU A 384 -1.57 14.39 -15.54
CA LEU A 384 -0.92 13.45 -14.61
C LEU A 384 0.19 14.14 -13.80
N GLU A 385 0.97 15.05 -14.41
CA GLU A 385 1.96 15.88 -13.72
C GLU A 385 1.33 16.78 -12.65
N LEU A 386 0.19 17.41 -12.96
CA LEU A 386 -0.54 18.22 -11.98
C LEU A 386 -1.01 17.38 -10.79
N ILE A 387 -1.50 16.18 -11.05
CA ILE A 387 -1.90 15.23 -10.00
C ILE A 387 -0.68 14.82 -9.16
N ALA A 388 0.41 14.44 -9.81
CA ALA A 388 1.65 14.05 -9.12
C ALA A 388 2.19 15.17 -8.23
N ALA A 389 2.20 16.41 -8.72
CA ALA A 389 2.63 17.60 -7.97
C ALA A 389 1.72 17.87 -6.76
N ARG A 390 0.42 17.64 -6.87
CA ARG A 390 -0.55 17.84 -5.79
C ARG A 390 -0.38 16.82 -4.67
N PHE A 391 -0.23 15.54 -5.02
CA PHE A 391 -0.20 14.45 -4.04
C PHE A 391 1.21 14.08 -3.57
N GLN A 392 2.25 14.43 -4.31
CA GLN A 392 3.67 14.25 -3.97
C GLN A 392 4.06 12.82 -3.57
N SER A 393 3.33 11.81 -4.06
CA SER A 393 3.72 10.41 -3.92
C SER A 393 4.84 10.09 -4.92
N LYS A 394 5.90 9.41 -4.47
CA LYS A 394 7.02 9.03 -5.36
C LYS A 394 6.56 8.24 -6.58
N ALA A 395 5.65 7.29 -6.40
CA ALA A 395 5.15 6.48 -7.49
C ALA A 395 4.33 7.31 -8.49
N LEU A 396 3.49 8.27 -8.02
CA LEU A 396 2.78 9.18 -8.92
C LEU A 396 3.74 10.10 -9.69
N VAL A 397 4.80 10.56 -9.04
CA VAL A 397 5.85 11.35 -9.71
C VAL A 397 6.57 10.50 -10.75
N ALA A 398 6.93 9.24 -10.41
CA ALA A 398 7.57 8.31 -11.34
C ALA A 398 6.69 8.02 -12.57
N SER A 399 5.37 7.78 -12.37
CA SER A 399 4.40 7.63 -13.46
C SER A 399 4.34 8.87 -14.36
N ALA A 400 4.26 10.07 -13.78
CA ALA A 400 4.18 11.31 -14.54
C ALA A 400 5.45 11.56 -15.36
N VAL A 401 6.62 11.35 -14.76
CA VAL A 401 7.91 11.51 -15.44
C VAL A 401 8.09 10.47 -16.57
N LEU A 402 7.66 9.21 -16.34
CA LEU A 402 7.64 8.17 -17.37
C LEU A 402 6.73 8.56 -18.55
N ALA A 403 5.50 9.00 -18.24
CA ALA A 403 4.54 9.48 -19.23
C ALA A 403 5.11 10.64 -20.06
N ARG A 404 5.71 11.63 -19.40
CA ARG A 404 6.37 12.75 -20.07
C ARG A 404 7.52 12.29 -20.99
N GLY A 405 8.35 11.36 -20.52
CA GLY A 405 9.44 10.80 -21.33
C GLY A 405 8.94 10.11 -22.58
N ARG A 406 7.87 9.32 -22.50
CA ARG A 406 7.21 8.66 -23.63
C ARG A 406 6.64 9.68 -24.65
N VAL A 407 5.97 10.73 -24.17
CA VAL A 407 5.44 11.80 -25.02
C VAL A 407 6.56 12.52 -25.77
N ARG A 408 7.62 12.95 -25.07
CA ARG A 408 8.79 13.60 -25.69
C ARG A 408 9.43 12.73 -26.78
N LEU A 409 9.55 11.43 -26.51
CA LEU A 409 10.07 10.48 -27.48
C LEU A 409 9.19 10.41 -28.74
N ALA A 410 7.87 10.36 -28.55
CA ALA A 410 6.91 10.35 -29.66
C ALA A 410 6.87 11.67 -30.46
N GLU A 411 7.19 12.81 -29.83
CA GLU A 411 7.36 14.13 -30.47
C GLU A 411 8.71 14.26 -31.21
N GLY A 412 9.64 13.32 -31.01
CA GLY A 412 10.98 13.37 -31.58
C GLY A 412 12.01 14.13 -30.75
N ASP A 413 11.64 14.61 -29.54
CA ASP A 413 12.59 15.20 -28.57
C ASP A 413 13.32 14.08 -27.81
N ALA A 414 14.25 13.43 -28.51
CA ALA A 414 15.01 12.30 -27.96
C ALA A 414 15.89 12.72 -26.77
N ALA A 415 16.42 13.95 -26.76
CA ALA A 415 17.26 14.43 -25.66
C ALA A 415 16.44 14.71 -24.40
N GLY A 416 15.29 15.36 -24.52
CA GLY A 416 14.36 15.56 -23.41
C GLY A 416 13.77 14.24 -22.91
N ALA A 417 13.52 13.28 -23.82
CA ALA A 417 13.07 11.93 -23.46
C ALA A 417 14.13 11.17 -22.65
N GLU A 418 15.41 11.21 -23.06
CA GLU A 418 16.52 10.60 -22.33
C GLU A 418 16.57 11.09 -20.88
N GLN A 419 16.45 12.41 -20.66
CA GLN A 419 16.44 12.99 -19.32
C GLN A 419 15.27 12.47 -18.48
N SER A 420 14.03 12.56 -19.00
CA SER A 420 12.84 12.13 -18.25
C SER A 420 12.84 10.62 -17.98
N LEU A 421 13.20 9.81 -18.96
CA LEU A 421 13.20 8.36 -18.81
C LEU A 421 14.30 7.86 -17.85
N SER A 422 15.46 8.52 -17.85
CA SER A 422 16.51 8.23 -16.85
C SER A 422 16.05 8.57 -15.43
N GLU A 423 15.36 9.70 -15.23
CA GLU A 423 14.76 10.07 -13.96
C GLU A 423 13.68 9.06 -13.54
N ALA A 424 12.81 8.64 -14.47
CA ALA A 424 11.78 7.64 -14.21
C ALA A 424 12.38 6.29 -13.75
N VAL A 425 13.47 5.83 -14.39
CA VAL A 425 14.21 4.62 -13.95
C VAL A 425 14.68 4.78 -12.50
N GLY A 426 15.25 5.92 -12.14
CA GLY A 426 15.69 6.19 -10.76
C GLY A 426 14.53 6.13 -9.77
N LEU A 427 13.45 6.85 -10.05
CA LEU A 427 12.26 6.91 -9.19
C LEU A 427 11.58 5.55 -9.01
N TRP A 428 11.40 4.77 -10.09
CA TRP A 428 10.80 3.44 -10.01
C TRP A 428 11.68 2.43 -9.25
N ASN A 429 13.01 2.55 -9.36
CA ASN A 429 13.92 1.78 -8.52
C ASN A 429 13.79 2.18 -7.03
N GLU A 430 13.63 3.47 -6.71
CA GLU A 430 13.38 3.93 -5.35
C GLU A 430 12.04 3.45 -4.77
N VAL A 431 11.02 3.35 -5.62
CA VAL A 431 9.71 2.78 -5.27
C VAL A 431 9.81 1.26 -5.07
N GLY A 432 10.80 0.59 -5.66
CA GLY A 432 10.93 -0.86 -5.66
C GLY A 432 9.94 -1.55 -6.60
N ALA A 433 9.67 -0.95 -7.77
CA ALA A 433 8.74 -1.41 -8.78
C ALA A 433 9.52 -1.84 -10.06
N PRO A 434 10.02 -3.09 -10.10
CA PRO A 434 10.92 -3.54 -11.16
C PRO A 434 10.26 -3.59 -12.54
N TYR A 435 8.96 -3.88 -12.62
CA TYR A 435 8.25 -3.90 -13.89
C TYR A 435 8.22 -2.51 -14.54
N GLU A 436 7.82 -1.50 -13.80
CA GLU A 436 7.75 -0.10 -14.24
C GLU A 436 9.14 0.45 -14.54
N ALA A 437 10.15 0.06 -13.74
CA ALA A 437 11.54 0.40 -14.01
C ALA A 437 12.04 -0.21 -15.33
N ALA A 438 11.64 -1.44 -15.65
CA ALA A 438 11.96 -2.08 -16.92
C ALA A 438 11.29 -1.38 -18.11
N LEU A 439 10.03 -0.97 -17.98
CA LEU A 439 9.33 -0.18 -19.01
C LEU A 439 10.01 1.18 -19.24
N ALA A 440 10.43 1.86 -18.18
CA ALA A 440 11.18 3.11 -18.30
C ALA A 440 12.54 2.92 -19.00
N ARG A 441 13.26 1.81 -18.72
CA ARG A 441 14.50 1.44 -19.44
C ARG A 441 14.28 1.13 -20.91
N MET A 442 13.16 0.50 -21.27
CA MET A 442 12.82 0.25 -22.67
C MET A 442 12.65 1.58 -23.42
N GLY A 443 11.89 2.53 -22.85
CA GLY A 443 11.77 3.86 -23.43
C GLY A 443 13.12 4.60 -23.50
N LEU A 444 13.97 4.50 -22.47
CA LEU A 444 15.31 5.07 -22.46
C LEU A 444 16.21 4.47 -23.55
N ALA A 445 16.08 3.17 -23.83
CA ALA A 445 16.78 2.53 -24.93
C ALA A 445 16.35 3.09 -26.30
N GLU A 446 15.05 3.40 -26.46
CA GLU A 446 14.55 4.03 -27.69
C GLU A 446 15.08 5.47 -27.83
N ALA A 447 15.11 6.25 -26.74
CA ALA A 447 15.69 7.59 -26.72
C ALA A 447 17.18 7.58 -27.08
N HIS A 448 17.96 6.64 -26.52
CA HIS A 448 19.36 6.45 -26.88
C HIS A 448 19.55 6.05 -28.36
N ALA A 449 18.69 5.19 -28.89
CA ALA A 449 18.74 4.81 -30.29
C ALA A 449 18.45 6.02 -31.20
N ALA A 450 17.46 6.84 -30.85
CA ALA A 450 17.10 8.06 -31.57
C ALA A 450 18.21 9.13 -31.54
N THR A 451 19.00 9.22 -30.46
CA THR A 451 20.19 10.08 -30.37
C THR A 451 21.44 9.48 -31.03
N GLY A 452 21.34 8.31 -31.64
CA GLY A 452 22.46 7.61 -32.29
C GLY A 452 23.36 6.80 -31.36
N SER A 453 23.03 6.72 -30.07
CA SER A 453 23.80 6.01 -29.05
C SER A 453 23.44 4.52 -29.00
N GLN A 454 23.65 3.78 -30.12
CA GLN A 454 23.19 2.39 -30.27
C GLN A 454 23.73 1.43 -29.19
N HIS A 455 24.97 1.65 -28.76
CA HIS A 455 25.57 0.83 -27.70
C HIS A 455 24.79 0.99 -26.38
N ARG A 456 24.52 2.24 -25.95
CA ARG A 456 23.69 2.50 -24.73
C ARG A 456 22.28 1.94 -24.87
N ALA A 457 21.67 2.10 -26.05
CA ALA A 457 20.37 1.51 -26.34
C ALA A 457 20.35 -0.01 -26.16
N GLY A 458 21.41 -0.70 -26.62
CA GLY A 458 21.56 -2.14 -26.43
C GLY A 458 21.65 -2.55 -24.97
N LEU A 459 22.41 -1.80 -24.17
CA LEU A 459 22.57 -2.07 -22.74
C LEU A 459 21.26 -1.86 -21.95
N GLU A 460 20.51 -0.79 -22.23
CA GLU A 460 19.22 -0.57 -21.57
C GLU A 460 18.19 -1.64 -21.93
N ARG A 461 18.13 -2.08 -23.21
CA ARG A 461 17.27 -3.21 -23.62
C ARG A 461 17.65 -4.51 -22.91
N GLN A 462 18.94 -4.78 -22.78
CA GLN A 462 19.43 -5.98 -22.08
C GLN A 462 19.07 -5.92 -20.59
N ALA A 463 19.26 -4.76 -19.95
CA ALA A 463 18.91 -4.53 -18.55
C ALA A 463 17.38 -4.69 -18.32
N ALA A 464 16.55 -4.10 -19.16
CA ALA A 464 15.10 -4.25 -19.09
C ALA A 464 14.67 -5.71 -19.26
N ARG A 465 15.24 -6.43 -20.23
CA ARG A 465 14.96 -7.84 -20.46
C ARG A 465 15.35 -8.69 -19.25
N ALA A 466 16.53 -8.49 -18.69
CA ALA A 466 16.98 -9.24 -17.51
C ALA A 466 16.07 -9.01 -16.29
N ILE A 467 15.56 -7.79 -16.11
CA ILE A 467 14.59 -7.50 -15.04
C ILE A 467 13.29 -8.27 -15.31
N LEU A 468 12.73 -8.16 -16.51
CA LEU A 468 11.46 -8.80 -16.87
C LEU A 468 11.53 -10.33 -16.77
N GLU A 469 12.64 -10.92 -17.22
CA GLU A 469 12.89 -12.36 -17.06
C GLU A 469 12.98 -12.76 -15.58
N GLY A 470 13.64 -11.93 -14.76
CA GLY A 470 13.78 -12.19 -13.32
C GLY A 470 12.47 -12.12 -12.52
N ILE A 471 11.48 -11.37 -13.01
CA ILE A 471 10.14 -11.28 -12.41
C ILE A 471 9.06 -12.05 -13.18
N GLU A 472 9.47 -12.82 -14.19
CA GLU A 472 8.58 -13.60 -15.06
C GLU A 472 7.45 -12.76 -15.69
N ALA A 473 7.80 -11.55 -16.16
CA ALA A 473 6.86 -10.61 -16.76
C ALA A 473 7.23 -10.26 -18.20
N VAL A 474 6.26 -9.77 -18.97
CA VAL A 474 6.45 -9.28 -20.33
C VAL A 474 5.86 -7.87 -20.46
N PRO A 475 6.39 -6.99 -21.33
CA PRO A 475 5.80 -5.69 -21.58
C PRO A 475 4.38 -5.84 -22.14
N SER A 476 3.46 -5.02 -21.67
CA SER A 476 2.06 -5.00 -22.16
C SER A 476 1.96 -4.62 -23.63
N VAL A 477 2.93 -3.83 -24.13
CA VAL A 477 3.05 -3.47 -25.55
C VAL A 477 4.38 -4.00 -26.05
N PRO A 478 4.40 -4.87 -27.06
CA PRO A 478 5.65 -5.26 -27.69
C PRO A 478 6.31 -4.01 -28.27
N PRO A 479 7.65 -3.87 -28.15
CA PRO A 479 8.35 -2.76 -28.78
C PRO A 479 8.05 -2.76 -30.28
N PRO A 480 7.94 -1.58 -30.92
CA PRO A 480 7.67 -1.51 -32.35
C PRO A 480 8.68 -2.39 -33.08
N VAL A 481 8.15 -3.32 -33.89
CA VAL A 481 8.99 -4.22 -34.68
C VAL A 481 9.67 -3.37 -35.76
N ASN A 482 10.83 -2.83 -35.42
CA ASN A 482 11.70 -2.25 -36.42
C ASN A 482 12.21 -3.40 -37.29
N VAL A 483 11.79 -3.38 -38.54
CA VAL A 483 12.28 -4.25 -39.63
C VAL A 483 13.80 -4.39 -39.50
N GLU A 484 14.20 -5.63 -39.39
CA GLU A 484 15.54 -6.19 -39.45
C GLU A 484 16.67 -5.19 -39.79
N HIS A 485 17.38 -4.72 -38.78
CA HIS A 485 18.79 -4.47 -38.95
C HIS A 485 19.51 -5.72 -38.42
N GLN A 486 20.04 -6.49 -39.35
CA GLN A 486 21.00 -7.56 -39.07
C GLN A 486 22.11 -6.98 -38.20
N ASP A 487 22.34 -7.60 -37.06
CA ASP A 487 23.46 -7.28 -36.17
C ASP A 487 24.75 -7.26 -37.02
N PRO A 488 25.58 -6.19 -36.92
CA PRO A 488 26.91 -6.23 -37.50
C PRO A 488 27.70 -7.37 -36.85
N PRO A 489 28.61 -8.04 -37.58
CA PRO A 489 29.35 -9.17 -37.06
C PRO A 489 30.07 -8.81 -35.77
N ASN A 490 29.89 -9.65 -34.78
CA ASN A 490 30.38 -9.66 -33.44
C ASN A 490 31.89 -9.26 -33.35
N GLU A 491 32.16 -7.97 -33.22
CA GLU A 491 33.43 -7.53 -32.65
C GLU A 491 33.37 -7.84 -31.16
N GLN A 492 34.12 -8.83 -30.73
CA GLN A 492 34.30 -9.15 -29.33
C GLN A 492 34.72 -7.86 -28.59
N PRO A 493 33.97 -7.37 -27.60
CA PRO A 493 34.36 -6.20 -26.86
C PRO A 493 35.70 -6.52 -26.16
N VAL A 494 36.67 -5.63 -26.34
CA VAL A 494 37.87 -5.64 -25.52
C VAL A 494 37.38 -5.43 -24.08
N VAL A 495 37.36 -6.50 -23.30
CA VAL A 495 36.92 -6.49 -21.90
C VAL A 495 37.91 -5.61 -21.15
N SER A 496 37.56 -4.34 -20.91
CA SER A 496 38.31 -3.51 -19.96
C SER A 496 38.05 -4.09 -18.57
N VAL A 497 39.10 -4.60 -17.95
CA VAL A 497 39.02 -5.24 -16.64
C VAL A 497 38.87 -4.16 -15.58
N ASN A 498 37.70 -4.09 -14.93
CA ASN A 498 37.49 -3.18 -13.82
C ASN A 498 38.27 -3.65 -12.59
N THR A 499 38.92 -2.71 -11.90
CA THR A 499 39.72 -3.01 -10.70
C THR A 499 39.24 -2.15 -9.54
N PHE A 500 39.12 -2.76 -8.36
CA PHE A 500 38.78 -2.06 -7.12
C PHE A 500 39.71 -2.53 -6.02
N ARG A 501 40.90 -1.94 -5.98
CA ARG A 501 42.01 -2.47 -5.19
C ARG A 501 42.46 -1.48 -4.11
N ARG A 502 42.73 -2.00 -2.91
CA ARG A 502 43.32 -1.21 -1.81
C ARG A 502 44.82 -1.14 -1.93
N GLU A 503 45.37 0.07 -1.94
CA GLU A 503 46.81 0.37 -1.98
C GLU A 503 47.20 1.27 -0.80
N GLY A 504 47.47 0.64 0.35
CA GLY A 504 47.77 1.37 1.59
C GLY A 504 46.59 2.19 2.09
N ASP A 505 46.72 3.53 2.16
CA ASP A 505 45.69 4.47 2.61
C ASP A 505 44.74 4.93 1.50
N TYR A 506 44.90 4.37 0.31
CA TYR A 506 44.06 4.70 -0.86
C TYR A 506 43.51 3.45 -1.52
N TRP A 507 42.39 3.66 -2.25
CA TRP A 507 41.85 2.69 -3.18
C TRP A 507 42.14 3.14 -4.61
N SER A 508 42.69 2.25 -5.42
CA SER A 508 42.83 2.41 -6.86
C SER A 508 41.59 1.77 -7.53
N VAL A 509 40.81 2.58 -8.21
CA VAL A 509 39.59 2.14 -8.87
C VAL A 509 39.74 2.38 -10.36
N ILE A 510 39.67 1.32 -11.15
CA ILE A 510 39.70 1.38 -12.61
C ILE A 510 38.30 0.98 -13.10
N PHE A 511 37.69 1.85 -13.86
CA PHE A 511 36.38 1.62 -14.47
C PHE A 511 36.35 2.22 -15.86
N ASP A 512 35.96 1.41 -16.85
CA ASP A 512 35.92 1.82 -18.26
C ASP A 512 37.23 2.50 -18.75
N GLY A 513 38.38 1.95 -18.33
CA GLY A 513 39.71 2.46 -18.70
C GLY A 513 40.18 3.71 -17.94
N HIS A 514 39.36 4.29 -17.07
CA HIS A 514 39.71 5.46 -16.27
C HIS A 514 40.10 5.04 -14.84
N THR A 515 41.24 5.58 -14.36
CA THR A 515 41.75 5.29 -13.02
C THR A 515 41.47 6.43 -12.06
N VAL A 516 40.90 6.12 -10.91
CA VAL A 516 40.64 7.07 -9.82
C VAL A 516 41.28 6.58 -8.54
N ARG A 517 41.88 7.48 -7.74
CA ARG A 517 42.36 7.21 -6.40
C ARG A 517 41.48 7.87 -5.35
N VAL A 518 40.92 7.05 -4.47
CA VAL A 518 40.07 7.51 -3.37
C VAL A 518 40.67 7.11 -2.04
N ARG A 519 40.69 8.03 -1.08
CA ARG A 519 41.23 7.74 0.27
C ARG A 519 40.43 6.59 0.92
N ASP A 520 41.09 5.79 1.74
CA ASP A 520 40.45 4.69 2.45
C ASP A 520 39.35 5.20 3.39
N LEU A 521 38.12 4.92 3.03
CA LEU A 521 36.91 5.22 3.81
C LEU A 521 36.24 3.91 4.19
N LYS A 522 35.54 3.91 5.31
CA LYS A 522 34.77 2.75 5.78
C LYS A 522 33.81 2.20 4.71
N GLY A 523 33.18 3.08 3.95
CA GLY A 523 32.28 2.71 2.85
C GLY A 523 32.99 2.01 1.69
N MET A 524 34.28 2.30 1.41
CA MET A 524 35.05 1.63 0.37
C MET A 524 35.25 0.14 0.69
N ARG A 525 35.45 -0.20 1.96
CA ARG A 525 35.62 -1.58 2.42
C ARG A 525 34.29 -2.35 2.34
N TYR A 526 33.16 -1.69 2.59
CA TYR A 526 31.85 -2.29 2.37
C TYR A 526 31.60 -2.55 0.88
N LEU A 527 31.92 -1.58 0.01
CA LEU A 527 31.81 -1.75 -1.44
C LEU A 527 32.66 -2.92 -1.94
N ALA A 528 33.93 -3.02 -1.52
CA ALA A 528 34.80 -4.14 -1.88
C ALA A 528 34.20 -5.50 -1.53
N ARG A 529 33.55 -5.59 -0.37
CA ARG A 529 32.88 -6.83 0.04
C ARG A 529 31.64 -7.15 -0.78
N LEU A 530 30.87 -6.13 -1.16
CA LEU A 530 29.72 -6.32 -2.03
C LEU A 530 30.13 -6.72 -3.46
N PHE A 531 31.26 -6.20 -3.94
CA PHE A 531 31.81 -6.56 -5.25
C PHE A 531 32.42 -7.97 -5.30
N ALA A 532 32.85 -8.51 -4.14
CA ALA A 532 33.38 -9.86 -4.06
C ALA A 532 32.35 -10.93 -4.40
N ASP A 533 31.09 -10.70 -4.05
CA ASP A 533 29.98 -11.64 -4.28
C ASP A 533 28.77 -10.90 -4.90
N PRO A 534 28.78 -10.61 -6.20
CA PRO A 534 27.68 -9.94 -6.89
C PRO A 534 26.35 -10.69 -6.74
N GLY A 535 25.28 -9.95 -6.47
CA GLY A 535 23.93 -10.50 -6.26
C GLY A 535 23.67 -11.06 -4.87
N ARG A 536 24.70 -11.21 -4.02
CA ARG A 536 24.51 -11.69 -2.65
C ARG A 536 24.09 -10.57 -1.71
N GLU A 537 23.06 -10.82 -0.94
CA GLU A 537 22.59 -9.91 0.12
C GLU A 537 23.37 -10.13 1.41
N TYR A 538 23.95 -9.07 1.96
CA TYR A 538 24.65 -9.05 3.23
C TYR A 538 23.85 -8.30 4.28
N HIS A 539 23.52 -8.96 5.39
CA HIS A 539 22.91 -8.26 6.50
C HIS A 539 23.88 -7.21 7.10
N VAL A 540 23.38 -6.03 7.46
CA VAL A 540 24.24 -4.92 7.93
C VAL A 540 25.08 -5.24 9.15
N LEU A 541 24.62 -6.15 10.02
CA LEU A 541 25.41 -6.63 11.17
C LEU A 541 26.61 -7.47 10.72
N ASP A 542 26.50 -8.26 9.64
CA ASP A 542 27.58 -9.06 9.10
C ASP A 542 28.65 -8.18 8.45
N LEU A 543 28.24 -7.09 7.77
CA LEU A 543 29.15 -6.09 7.23
C LEU A 543 29.94 -5.38 8.34
N VAL A 544 29.28 -5.00 9.43
CA VAL A 544 29.92 -4.38 10.60
C VAL A 544 30.84 -5.34 11.32
N ALA A 545 30.44 -6.60 11.51
CA ALA A 545 31.24 -7.62 12.18
C ALA A 545 32.52 -7.96 11.39
N ALA A 546 32.41 -8.05 10.06
CA ALA A 546 33.58 -8.32 9.20
C ALA A 546 34.63 -7.20 9.25
N GLU A 547 34.20 -5.94 9.41
CA GLU A 547 35.14 -4.83 9.53
C GLU A 547 35.87 -4.77 10.90
N THR A 548 35.15 -5.07 11.99
CA THR A 548 35.75 -5.15 13.31
C THR A 548 36.78 -6.28 13.41
N SER A 549 36.61 -7.37 12.68
CA SER A 549 37.54 -8.49 12.62
C SER A 549 38.84 -8.14 11.84
N HIS A 550 38.77 -7.27 10.82
CA HIS A 550 39.95 -6.80 10.06
C HIS A 550 40.75 -5.74 10.82
N GLY A 551 40.09 -4.91 11.64
CA GLY A 551 40.77 -3.95 12.52
C GLY A 551 41.54 -4.62 13.66
N ALA A 552 41.10 -5.78 14.12
CA ALA A 552 41.74 -6.54 15.20
C ALA A 552 43.01 -7.29 14.75
N GLN A 553 43.28 -7.45 13.47
CA GLN A 553 44.48 -8.09 12.93
C GLN A 553 45.70 -7.13 12.82
N LEU A 554 45.50 -5.82 12.98
CA LEU A 554 46.58 -4.84 12.97
C LEU A 554 47.10 -4.45 14.37
N ASP A 555 46.38 -4.82 15.45
CA ASP A 555 46.80 -4.60 16.84
C ASP A 555 46.86 -5.93 17.61
N SER A 556 47.72 -6.85 17.18
CA SER A 556 48.05 -8.07 17.94
C SER A 556 49.03 -7.78 19.05
N ASN A 557 48.58 -7.18 20.15
CA ASN A 557 49.21 -7.31 21.48
C ASN A 557 48.25 -6.80 22.56
N HIS A 558 47.09 -7.43 22.75
CA HIS A 558 46.39 -7.58 24.04
C HIS A 558 45.12 -8.43 23.77
N ALA A 559 45.32 -9.75 23.95
CA ALA A 559 44.22 -10.69 23.93
C ALA A 559 43.38 -10.54 25.20
N GLY A 560 42.20 -10.01 25.08
CA GLY A 560 41.17 -10.03 26.10
C GLY A 560 39.85 -10.47 25.47
N ASN A 561 39.42 -11.68 25.82
CA ASN A 561 38.16 -12.30 25.45
C ASN A 561 37.00 -11.36 25.76
N LEU A 562 36.42 -10.69 24.76
CA LEU A 562 35.14 -9.96 24.91
C LEU A 562 33.98 -10.91 24.59
N PRO A 563 33.07 -11.13 25.55
CA PRO A 563 31.94 -12.02 25.35
C PRO A 563 30.95 -11.44 24.32
N ARG A 564 30.31 -12.34 23.57
CA ARG A 564 29.21 -12.08 22.61
C ARG A 564 27.98 -11.28 23.17
N SER A 565 28.03 -10.88 24.44
CA SER A 565 27.00 -10.13 25.17
C SER A 565 27.17 -8.60 25.18
N ALA A 566 28.18 -8.04 24.46
CA ALA A 566 28.40 -6.58 24.45
C ALA A 566 27.42 -5.75 23.59
N PHE A 567 26.48 -6.41 22.91
CA PHE A 567 25.35 -5.71 22.26
C PHE A 567 24.14 -5.77 23.18
N GLY A 568 24.24 -5.09 24.31
CA GLY A 568 23.18 -4.99 25.30
C GLY A 568 21.90 -4.48 24.67
N ASP A 569 20.84 -5.25 24.91
CA ASP A 569 19.47 -4.88 24.67
C ASP A 569 19.16 -3.62 25.51
N ALA A 570 18.82 -2.49 24.87
CA ALA A 570 18.53 -1.23 25.55
C ALA A 570 17.13 -1.20 26.19
N GLY A 571 16.41 -2.34 26.23
CA GLY A 571 15.07 -2.46 26.76
C GLY A 571 13.96 -1.90 25.86
N GLU A 572 12.73 -1.96 26.32
CA GLU A 572 11.59 -1.36 25.65
C GLU A 572 11.69 0.16 25.67
N LEU A 573 11.36 0.83 24.55
CA LEU A 573 11.34 2.29 24.44
C LEU A 573 10.31 2.92 25.38
N LEU A 574 9.19 2.21 25.63
CA LEU A 574 8.13 2.60 26.54
C LEU A 574 7.65 1.36 27.31
N ASP A 575 7.64 1.41 28.63
CA ASP A 575 7.00 0.40 29.47
C ASP A 575 5.47 0.54 29.45
N ALA A 576 4.74 -0.46 30.00
CA ALA A 576 3.28 -0.47 30.02
C ALA A 576 2.70 0.77 30.76
N ARG A 577 3.40 1.27 31.76
CA ARG A 577 2.99 2.42 32.56
C ARG A 577 3.15 3.75 31.79
N ALA A 578 4.23 3.86 31.02
CA ALA A 578 4.45 4.97 30.12
C ALA A 578 3.43 4.99 28.99
N LYS A 579 3.09 3.83 28.42
CA LYS A 579 2.04 3.68 27.38
C LYS A 579 0.68 4.20 27.87
N ASP A 580 0.28 3.86 29.08
CA ASP A 580 -0.97 4.33 29.68
C ASP A 580 -0.94 5.82 30.02
N ALA A 581 0.23 6.36 30.39
CA ALA A 581 0.41 7.78 30.60
C ALA A 581 0.28 8.58 29.29
N TYR A 582 0.87 8.08 28.20
CA TYR A 582 0.76 8.71 26.86
C TYR A 582 -0.68 8.67 26.32
N ARG A 583 -1.41 7.57 26.53
CA ARG A 583 -2.84 7.49 26.14
C ARG A 583 -3.69 8.50 26.89
N ARG A 584 -3.51 8.60 28.20
CA ARG A 584 -4.25 9.59 29.02
C ARG A 584 -3.91 11.00 28.56
N ARG A 585 -2.62 11.30 28.32
CA ARG A 585 -2.22 12.64 27.88
C ARG A 585 -2.77 12.99 26.49
N LEU A 586 -2.86 12.04 25.57
CA LEU A 586 -3.49 12.27 24.27
C LEU A 586 -4.97 12.62 24.39
N ALA A 587 -5.71 11.95 25.28
CA ALA A 587 -7.11 12.26 25.53
C ALA A 587 -7.28 13.67 26.14
N GLU A 588 -6.42 14.05 27.09
CA GLU A 588 -6.41 15.40 27.68
C GLU A 588 -6.13 16.49 26.64
N ILE A 589 -5.18 16.25 25.72
CA ILE A 589 -4.83 17.19 24.65
C ILE A 589 -5.98 17.33 23.64
N GLU A 590 -6.70 16.26 23.32
CA GLU A 590 -7.88 16.33 22.46
C GLU A 590 -8.99 17.18 23.10
N ASP A 591 -9.21 17.04 24.40
CA ASP A 591 -10.14 17.89 25.16
C ASP A 591 -9.67 19.35 25.18
N ASP A 592 -8.37 19.63 25.35
CA ASP A 592 -7.79 20.97 25.31
C ASP A 592 -7.94 21.63 23.92
N ILE A 593 -7.75 20.88 22.83
CA ILE A 593 -7.95 21.37 21.46
C ILE A 593 -9.41 21.76 21.24
N ASP A 594 -10.34 20.89 21.64
CA ASP A 594 -11.77 21.16 21.47
C ASP A 594 -12.23 22.36 22.32
N GLN A 595 -11.71 22.48 23.52
CA GLN A 595 -12.00 23.63 24.41
C GLN A 595 -11.43 24.94 23.86
N ALA A 596 -10.17 24.94 23.40
CA ALA A 596 -9.54 26.09 22.77
C ALA A 596 -10.27 26.55 21.51
N ARG A 597 -10.68 25.60 20.66
CA ARG A 597 -11.47 25.90 19.46
C ARG A 597 -12.88 26.42 19.79
N ALA A 598 -13.50 25.91 20.85
CA ALA A 598 -14.83 26.38 21.28
C ALA A 598 -14.83 27.83 21.78
N ILE A 599 -13.73 28.29 22.37
CA ILE A 599 -13.57 29.70 22.86
C ILE A 599 -12.87 30.60 21.84
N GLY A 600 -12.49 30.07 20.64
CA GLY A 600 -11.83 30.84 19.59
C GLY A 600 -10.35 31.14 19.84
N ASP A 601 -9.68 30.44 20.76
CA ASP A 601 -8.27 30.60 21.08
C ASP A 601 -7.42 29.74 20.10
N ALA A 602 -7.08 30.35 18.97
CA ALA A 602 -6.34 29.72 17.90
C ALA A 602 -4.88 29.38 18.29
N GLU A 603 -4.27 30.15 19.18
CA GLU A 603 -2.88 29.95 19.60
C GLU A 603 -2.76 28.74 20.53
N ARG A 604 -3.67 28.63 21.50
CA ARG A 604 -3.76 27.46 22.40
C ARG A 604 -4.12 26.20 21.65
N ALA A 605 -5.03 26.27 20.66
CA ALA A 605 -5.37 25.14 19.82
C ALA A 605 -4.16 24.66 18.99
N ALA A 606 -3.39 25.58 18.40
CA ALA A 606 -2.19 25.24 17.61
C ALA A 606 -1.08 24.62 18.48
N GLN A 607 -0.91 25.09 19.71
CA GLN A 607 0.07 24.55 20.65
C GLN A 607 -0.30 23.13 21.11
N ALA A 608 -1.57 22.88 21.40
CA ALA A 608 -2.07 21.57 21.75
C ALA A 608 -2.02 20.59 20.55
N ASP A 609 -2.31 21.04 19.33
CA ASP A 609 -2.12 20.24 18.10
C ASP A 609 -0.65 19.84 17.90
N ALA A 610 0.30 20.75 18.17
CA ALA A 610 1.74 20.45 18.06
C ALA A 610 2.21 19.43 19.12
N GLU A 611 1.70 19.51 20.36
CA GLU A 611 1.98 18.52 21.42
C GLU A 611 1.40 17.15 21.06
N ARG A 612 0.17 17.10 20.55
CA ARG A 612 -0.44 15.86 20.06
C ARG A 612 0.44 15.20 18.98
N ASP A 613 0.85 15.96 17.98
CA ASP A 613 1.67 15.46 16.88
C ASP A 613 3.05 14.97 17.33
N PHE A 614 3.61 15.58 18.38
CA PHE A 614 4.84 15.09 19.01
C PHE A 614 4.62 13.74 19.70
N LEU A 615 3.57 13.61 20.52
CA LEU A 615 3.26 12.37 21.27
C LEU A 615 2.91 11.22 20.31
N VAL A 616 2.19 11.48 19.24
CA VAL A 616 1.86 10.50 18.20
C VAL A 616 3.11 10.00 17.50
N ARG A 617 4.06 10.90 17.16
CA ARG A 617 5.35 10.51 16.59
C ARG A 617 6.19 9.66 17.54
N GLU A 618 6.19 9.98 18.83
CA GLU A 618 6.90 9.21 19.85
C GLU A 618 6.27 7.82 20.06
N LEU A 619 4.94 7.74 20.07
CA LEU A 619 4.23 6.46 20.11
C LEU A 619 4.48 5.64 18.83
N ALA A 620 4.41 6.25 17.65
CA ALA A 620 4.71 5.57 16.38
C ALA A 620 6.17 5.08 16.30
N ARG A 621 7.11 5.77 16.96
CA ARG A 621 8.51 5.31 17.11
C ARG A 621 8.63 4.14 18.09
N ALA A 622 7.82 4.12 19.14
CA ALA A 622 7.86 3.10 20.18
C ALA A 622 7.16 1.80 19.77
N PHE A 623 6.11 1.90 18.94
CA PHE A 623 5.40 0.76 18.37
C PHE A 623 5.92 0.46 16.96
N GLY A 624 6.58 -0.70 16.79
CA GLY A 624 6.77 -1.27 15.46
C GLY A 624 5.42 -1.66 14.88
N LEU A 625 5.26 -1.53 13.57
CA LEU A 625 4.10 -2.02 12.83
C LEU A 625 3.87 -3.50 13.20
N GLY A 626 2.65 -3.83 13.66
CA GLY A 626 2.33 -5.17 14.17
C GLY A 626 2.33 -5.33 15.69
N GLY A 627 2.33 -4.23 16.48
CA GLY A 627 2.11 -4.27 17.93
C GLY A 627 3.28 -4.78 18.77
N ARG A 628 4.46 -5.02 18.17
CA ARG A 628 5.68 -5.30 18.93
C ARG A 628 6.34 -4.01 19.37
N ASP A 629 6.69 -3.93 20.65
CA ASP A 629 7.47 -2.81 21.17
C ASP A 629 8.78 -2.65 20.41
N ARG A 630 8.98 -1.49 19.79
CA ARG A 630 10.29 -1.13 19.26
C ARG A 630 11.23 -0.94 20.43
N ARG A 631 12.24 -1.80 20.47
CA ARG A 631 13.38 -1.61 21.38
C ARG A 631 14.18 -0.41 20.90
N ALA A 632 14.63 0.43 21.84
CA ALA A 632 15.40 1.64 21.56
C ALA A 632 16.57 1.32 20.61
N ALA A 633 16.51 1.87 19.39
CA ALA A 633 17.48 1.71 18.30
C ALA A 633 18.20 0.36 18.36
N SER A 634 17.55 -0.70 17.85
CA SER A 634 18.18 -2.03 17.81
C SER A 634 19.59 -1.91 17.23
N ALA A 635 20.51 -2.77 17.64
CA ALA A 635 21.88 -2.80 17.07
C ALA A 635 21.82 -2.86 15.54
N SER A 636 20.79 -3.55 14.99
CA SER A 636 20.51 -3.63 13.56
C SER A 636 20.16 -2.26 12.95
N GLU A 637 19.32 -1.45 13.58
CA GLU A 637 18.92 -0.14 13.03
C GLU A 637 20.07 0.88 13.07
N ARG A 638 20.89 0.88 14.12
CA ARG A 638 22.12 1.70 14.17
C ARG A 638 23.13 1.25 13.13
N ALA A 639 23.28 -0.06 12.94
CA ALA A 639 24.13 -0.62 11.90
C ALA A 639 23.60 -0.25 10.50
N ARG A 640 22.30 -0.37 10.25
CA ARG A 640 21.65 0.00 8.99
C ARG A 640 21.93 1.47 8.62
N ALA A 641 21.66 2.39 9.54
CA ALA A 641 21.91 3.81 9.32
C ALA A 641 23.40 4.12 9.11
N GLY A 642 24.27 3.47 9.88
CA GLY A 642 25.72 3.63 9.80
C GLY A 642 26.32 3.09 8.50
N VAL A 643 25.96 1.88 8.09
CA VAL A 643 26.41 1.23 6.85
C VAL A 643 25.90 1.98 5.63
N THR A 644 24.59 2.30 5.58
CA THR A 644 24.00 3.07 4.47
C THR A 644 24.71 4.41 4.29
N ARG A 645 24.93 5.16 5.36
CA ARG A 645 25.63 6.45 5.29
C ARG A 645 27.07 6.28 4.79
N ALA A 646 27.80 5.29 5.28
CA ALA A 646 29.19 5.05 4.87
C ALA A 646 29.28 4.67 3.39
N ILE A 647 28.41 3.79 2.89
CA ILE A 647 28.36 3.39 1.49
C ILE A 647 28.02 4.60 0.61
N ARG A 648 26.97 5.36 0.93
CA ARG A 648 26.57 6.56 0.16
C ARG A 648 27.65 7.63 0.12
N GLN A 649 28.36 7.83 1.22
CA GLN A 649 29.51 8.75 1.28
C GLN A 649 30.68 8.28 0.40
N ALA A 650 30.97 6.98 0.36
CA ALA A 650 32.01 6.43 -0.51
C ALA A 650 31.63 6.60 -2.00
N ILE A 651 30.39 6.29 -2.36
CA ILE A 651 29.88 6.47 -3.73
C ILE A 651 29.95 7.94 -4.16
N ALA A 652 29.52 8.87 -3.30
CA ALA A 652 29.60 10.30 -3.58
C ALA A 652 31.06 10.74 -3.82
N ARG A 653 31.99 10.23 -2.98
CA ARG A 653 33.42 10.55 -3.13
C ARG A 653 34.04 9.97 -4.40
N ILE A 654 33.62 8.79 -4.83
CA ILE A 654 33.99 8.23 -6.14
C ILE A 654 33.44 9.12 -7.26
N GLY A 655 32.16 9.53 -7.16
CA GLY A 655 31.48 10.35 -8.15
C GLY A 655 32.10 11.74 -8.35
N GLU A 656 32.74 12.33 -7.31
CA GLU A 656 33.48 13.60 -7.43
C GLU A 656 34.67 13.49 -8.40
N HIS A 657 35.25 12.32 -8.56
CA HIS A 657 36.43 12.08 -9.40
C HIS A 657 36.08 11.28 -10.67
N HIS A 658 34.97 10.55 -10.65
CA HIS A 658 34.48 9.72 -11.76
C HIS A 658 32.95 9.71 -11.78
N PRO A 659 32.31 10.72 -12.38
CA PRO A 659 30.84 10.87 -12.35
C PRO A 659 30.09 9.64 -12.86
N GLN A 660 30.53 9.01 -13.96
CA GLN A 660 29.87 7.84 -14.55
C GLN A 660 29.94 6.62 -13.60
N LEU A 661 31.06 6.41 -12.91
CA LEU A 661 31.18 5.35 -11.92
C LEU A 661 30.32 5.64 -10.68
N GLY A 662 30.28 6.90 -10.23
CA GLY A 662 29.39 7.31 -9.13
C GLY A 662 27.93 7.05 -9.44
N GLU A 663 27.49 7.35 -10.65
CA GLU A 663 26.16 7.07 -11.15
C GLU A 663 25.89 5.57 -11.25
N HIS A 664 26.80 4.81 -11.85
CA HIS A 664 26.72 3.35 -11.92
C HIS A 664 26.52 2.73 -10.52
N LEU A 665 27.34 3.13 -9.53
CA LEU A 665 27.25 2.59 -8.18
C LEU A 665 25.98 3.01 -7.45
N ASN A 666 25.43 4.19 -7.71
CA ASN A 666 24.14 4.61 -7.15
C ASN A 666 22.98 3.73 -7.64
N HIS A 667 23.05 3.23 -8.87
CA HIS A 667 22.00 2.39 -9.46
C HIS A 667 22.17 0.90 -9.12
N THR A 668 23.41 0.44 -8.87
CA THR A 668 23.73 -0.98 -8.69
C THR A 668 23.91 -1.41 -7.24
N ILE A 669 24.06 -0.47 -6.29
CA ILE A 669 24.20 -0.77 -4.87
C ILE A 669 22.87 -0.55 -4.15
N ARG A 670 22.28 -1.61 -3.64
CA ARG A 670 21.15 -1.56 -2.70
C ARG A 670 21.70 -1.38 -1.27
N THR A 671 21.07 -0.48 -0.52
CA THR A 671 21.35 -0.26 0.89
C THR A 671 20.07 -0.32 1.71
N GLY A 672 20.09 -0.99 2.85
CA GLY A 672 18.95 -1.19 3.73
C GLY A 672 19.36 -2.04 4.92
N THR A 673 18.47 -2.86 5.44
CA THR A 673 18.79 -3.93 6.41
C THR A 673 19.70 -4.98 5.77
N TYR A 674 19.51 -5.20 4.48
CA TYR A 674 20.38 -5.98 3.61
C TYR A 674 21.01 -5.05 2.57
N CYS A 675 22.29 -5.25 2.28
CA CYS A 675 23.04 -4.53 1.25
C CYS A 675 23.53 -5.51 0.21
N ALA A 676 23.40 -5.16 -1.08
CA ALA A 676 23.85 -5.98 -2.20
C ALA A 676 24.40 -5.13 -3.33
N TYR A 677 25.29 -5.71 -4.13
CA TYR A 677 25.70 -5.20 -5.43
C TYR A 677 25.05 -6.03 -6.53
N HIS A 678 24.21 -5.41 -7.33
CA HIS A 678 23.65 -6.01 -8.53
C HIS A 678 24.38 -5.43 -9.74
N PRO A 679 25.24 -6.22 -10.41
CA PRO A 679 25.97 -5.73 -11.57
C PRO A 679 25.04 -5.14 -12.62
N ASP A 680 25.34 -3.92 -13.08
CA ASP A 680 24.63 -3.35 -14.21
C ASP A 680 25.08 -4.12 -15.47
N PRO A 681 24.14 -4.67 -16.26
CA PRO A 681 24.49 -5.30 -17.54
C PRO A 681 25.23 -4.38 -18.52
N ARG A 682 25.21 -3.06 -18.29
CA ARG A 682 25.96 -2.05 -19.05
C ARG A 682 27.45 -1.97 -18.69
N ALA A 683 27.87 -2.59 -17.61
CA ALA A 683 29.27 -2.62 -17.20
C ALA A 683 29.83 -4.03 -17.33
N PRO A 684 31.14 -4.20 -17.65
CA PRO A 684 31.76 -5.50 -17.66
C PRO A 684 31.54 -6.22 -16.32
N ALA A 685 31.01 -7.44 -16.37
CA ALA A 685 30.69 -8.21 -15.20
C ALA A 685 31.97 -8.69 -14.53
N GLY A 686 32.45 -8.00 -13.55
CA GLY A 686 33.53 -8.46 -12.68
C GLY A 686 34.48 -7.34 -12.24
N TRP A 687 34.73 -7.33 -10.93
CA TRP A 687 35.76 -6.50 -10.31
C TRP A 687 36.95 -7.35 -9.91
N ILE A 688 38.16 -6.92 -10.25
CA ILE A 688 39.37 -7.44 -9.61
C ILE A 688 39.58 -6.62 -8.33
N LEU A 689 39.58 -7.30 -7.17
CA LEU A 689 39.66 -6.72 -5.84
C LEU A 689 41.08 -6.73 -5.30
#